data_c1ef24fd6faf387a16c336bbb2f4501b
#
_entry.id   c1ef24fd6faf387a16c336bbb2f4501b
#
_cell.length_a   1.000
_cell.length_b   1.000
_cell.length_c   1.000
_cell.angle_alpha   90.00
_cell.angle_beta   90.00
_cell.angle_gamma   90.00
#
_symmetry.space_group_name_H-M   'P 1'
#
loop_
_entity.id
_entity.type
_entity.pdbx_description
1 polymer ?
#
loop_
_entity_poly.entity_id
_entity_poly.type
_entity_poly.pdbx_seq_one_letter_code
_entity_poly.pdbx_strand_id
1 'polypeptide(L)'
;MIHKAALFGASLAALAFAAPAFANDDAHAHADGTEVLLAEGEAQGSALPTMSFGTWGFDPALIATDIKPGDDFNAYANKRWIDANPLPPEFSRLGAFTLLGEKSTADVKAIMDDLGAKDPAALSPDEQRIIAAYKAYLDTDAIEAAGLAPARPYLDAIMGARTLDDLAKLWAQPGYDSPIGGAVSVDAKQPDRYVAYVGFGGLGMPDRDYYLDTSEKGAGIQDAYKSYLVFLLAEAGYEDPEMQAAEVYAFEDRIAREVSWDRAVSRNRDLTYNQVSAEEMARIAGRVPALAMFAATGLDKSPTYVVRQMPPSAEEIEALKLDSATLAKIGSGLPGMFSLIEQTPVETLKAWMIKEFLSGNAAVLPKRFDEASFAFYGKTLRGTPEQRPRWKRAIGEAEGLLGELVGKEYVARYFPPENKAAMDELVANLRLALAESISEITWMGEETKTQARAKLASFDPKIGYRPNLETYQGLAITSGNPIANRMASAKWRQADNIAKLGQPIDRTEWGMLPQTVNAYYNSTKNEIVFPAGILQRPFFALTNDIAVNYGAIGGVIGHEIGHGFDDQGSKSDATGALRNWWTDADRAAFDALGDALVAQYNAFCPLDEGQTCVNGRLTLGENIGDVGGLSMAYRAYKLATKGKDVPVIDGLTGDQRFFLAWAQVWRSTQREANYRTRLRTDSHSPEEYRVNGVVRNLDEWYEAFGVKPGDAMYLPPEKRVRIW
;
A
#
# COMPACT_ATOMS: atom_id res chain seq x y z
N MET A 1 -7.99 8.28 5.44
CA MET A 1 -8.90 9.20 4.75
C MET A 1 -8.19 10.27 3.92
N ILE A 2 -6.97 10.63 4.24
CA ILE A 2 -6.12 11.56 3.47
C ILE A 2 -5.78 11.03 2.05
N HIS A 3 -6.14 9.81 1.73
CA HIS A 3 -5.70 9.09 0.53
C HIS A 3 -6.56 9.27 -0.73
N LYS A 4 -7.72 9.93 -0.69
CA LYS A 4 -8.50 10.10 -1.93
C LYS A 4 -8.00 11.25 -2.81
N ALA A 5 -7.57 12.36 -2.24
CA ALA A 5 -7.02 13.48 -3.01
C ALA A 5 -5.57 13.26 -3.50
N ALA A 6 -4.81 12.36 -2.85
CA ALA A 6 -3.45 12.00 -3.27
C ALA A 6 -3.40 10.87 -4.32
N LEU A 7 -4.51 10.17 -4.58
CA LEU A 7 -4.55 8.99 -5.45
C LEU A 7 -4.39 9.29 -6.94
N PHE A 8 -4.62 10.51 -7.40
CA PHE A 8 -4.46 10.85 -8.80
C PHE A 8 -3.05 11.32 -9.20
N GLY A 9 -2.22 11.72 -8.25
CA GLY A 9 -0.86 12.20 -8.55
C GLY A 9 0.27 11.18 -8.34
N ALA A 10 0.10 10.20 -7.44
CA ALA A 10 1.15 9.25 -7.09
C ALA A 10 0.83 7.78 -7.43
N SER A 11 -0.43 7.46 -7.71
CA SER A 11 -0.90 6.07 -7.79
C SER A 11 -0.55 5.33 -9.08
N LEU A 12 -0.02 5.98 -10.09
CA LEU A 12 0.27 5.31 -11.37
C LEU A 12 1.60 4.54 -11.38
N ALA A 13 2.54 4.90 -10.51
CA ALA A 13 3.80 4.16 -10.37
C ALA A 13 3.77 3.10 -9.25
N ALA A 14 2.84 3.23 -8.31
CA ALA A 14 2.80 2.43 -7.08
C ALA A 14 1.63 1.43 -7.02
N LEU A 15 1.18 0.90 -8.14
CA LEU A 15 0.07 -0.07 -8.17
C LEU A 15 0.48 -1.51 -7.81
N ALA A 16 1.66 -1.69 -7.23
CA ALA A 16 1.97 -2.88 -6.46
C ALA A 16 1.67 -2.71 -4.94
N PHE A 17 1.40 -1.48 -4.46
CA PHE A 17 1.38 -1.21 -3.02
C PHE A 17 0.26 -0.27 -2.60
N ALA A 18 -0.96 -0.75 -2.57
CA ALA A 18 -2.03 -0.09 -1.84
C ALA A 18 -2.31 -0.83 -0.53
N ALA A 19 -1.31 -0.88 0.36
CA ALA A 19 -1.63 -0.98 1.77
C ALA A 19 -1.73 0.45 2.30
N PRO A 20 -2.77 0.83 3.04
CA PRO A 20 -2.79 2.11 3.70
C PRO A 20 -1.67 2.14 4.73
N ALA A 21 -0.70 3.02 4.54
CA ALA A 21 0.26 3.36 5.56
C ALA A 21 -0.50 3.94 6.75
N PHE A 22 -0.54 3.22 7.85
CA PHE A 22 -0.92 3.72 9.15
C PHE A 22 0.36 3.84 9.98
N ALA A 23 0.74 5.03 10.29
CA ALA A 23 1.70 5.39 11.31
C ALA A 23 0.98 5.42 12.67
N ASN A 24 1.49 5.24 13.79
CA ASN A 24 2.68 5.18 14.58
C ASN A 24 2.37 5.35 16.05
N ASP A 25 3.26 5.03 16.91
CA ASP A 25 3.90 5.71 18.04
C ASP A 25 4.72 4.71 18.87
N ASP A 26 5.82 4.95 19.46
CA ASP A 26 6.33 5.87 20.41
C ASP A 26 7.84 5.79 20.68
N ALA A 27 8.37 6.79 21.35
CA ALA A 27 9.70 7.26 21.47
C ALA A 27 10.54 6.78 22.67
N HIS A 28 11.81 6.94 22.49
CA HIS A 28 12.97 7.13 23.41
C HIS A 28 13.22 6.20 24.59
N ALA A 29 14.33 5.45 24.54
CA ALA A 29 15.42 5.53 25.51
C ALA A 29 16.64 4.70 25.13
N HIS A 30 17.81 5.17 25.50
CA HIS A 30 19.10 4.51 25.39
C HIS A 30 19.15 3.21 26.19
N ALA A 31 19.91 2.23 25.60
CA ALA A 31 20.55 1.06 26.23
C ALA A 31 20.14 0.70 27.66
N ASP A 32 19.49 -0.36 27.77
CA ASP A 32 19.53 -1.51 28.66
C ASP A 32 18.13 -2.11 28.78
N GLY A 33 18.05 -3.44 28.76
CA GLY A 33 16.82 -4.23 28.68
C GLY A 33 15.81 -3.95 29.81
N THR A 34 15.10 -2.83 29.73
CA THR A 34 14.01 -2.46 30.63
C THR A 34 12.80 -1.96 29.86
N GLU A 35 11.63 -2.32 30.36
CA GLU A 35 10.31 -1.91 29.92
C GLU A 35 10.23 -0.42 29.57
N VAL A 36 9.71 -0.11 28.39
CA VAL A 36 9.34 1.27 28.04
C VAL A 36 8.02 1.58 28.72
N LEU A 37 8.07 2.28 29.86
CA LEU A 37 6.91 2.93 30.46
C LEU A 37 6.56 4.20 29.68
N LEU A 38 5.35 4.27 29.18
CA LEU A 38 4.78 5.47 28.57
C LEU A 38 4.60 6.56 29.64
N ALA A 39 5.07 7.77 29.37
CA ALA A 39 4.84 8.93 30.23
C ALA A 39 3.33 9.27 30.24
N GLU A 40 2.77 9.44 31.43
CA GLU A 40 1.38 9.88 31.63
C GLU A 40 1.20 11.33 31.16
N GLY A 41 0.41 11.52 30.11
CA GLY A 41 -0.03 12.82 29.61
C GLY A 41 -1.31 12.69 28.80
N GLU A 42 -2.42 13.00 29.44
CA GLU A 42 -3.79 13.13 28.90
C GLU A 42 -4.40 11.91 28.18
N ALA A 43 -5.12 11.12 28.97
CA ALA A 43 -5.90 9.96 28.57
C ALA A 43 -7.10 10.33 27.66
N GLN A 44 -6.99 10.06 26.36
CA GLN A 44 -8.09 9.66 25.50
C GLN A 44 -7.56 8.65 24.47
N GLY A 45 -7.50 7.40 24.86
CA GLY A 45 -7.13 6.23 24.08
C GLY A 45 -6.80 5.08 25.03
N SER A 46 -7.20 3.85 24.69
CA SER A 46 -6.76 2.67 25.42
C SER A 46 -5.24 2.54 25.32
N ALA A 47 -4.58 2.13 26.41
CA ALA A 47 -3.14 1.87 26.38
C ALA A 47 -2.82 0.84 25.30
N LEU A 48 -1.84 1.15 24.44
CA LEU A 48 -1.40 0.22 23.41
C LEU A 48 -0.72 -1.00 24.03
N PRO A 49 -0.91 -2.19 23.44
CA PRO A 49 -0.16 -3.37 23.88
C PRO A 49 1.33 -3.18 23.68
N THR A 50 2.10 -3.59 24.67
CA THR A 50 3.56 -3.66 24.54
C THR A 50 3.98 -4.95 23.87
N MET A 51 5.07 -4.92 23.08
CA MET A 51 5.71 -6.10 22.55
C MET A 51 6.93 -6.46 23.41
N SER A 52 6.91 -7.67 23.97
CA SER A 52 8.11 -8.26 24.60
C SER A 52 8.96 -8.96 23.54
N PHE A 53 10.27 -8.76 23.62
CA PHE A 53 11.25 -9.35 22.71
C PHE A 53 12.24 -10.29 23.41
N GLY A 54 12.03 -10.58 24.70
CA GLY A 54 12.98 -11.37 25.48
C GLY A 54 14.40 -10.81 25.41
N THR A 55 15.38 -11.68 25.59
CA THR A 55 16.81 -11.29 25.59
C THR A 55 17.46 -11.32 24.20
N TRP A 56 16.84 -11.96 23.20
CA TRP A 56 17.43 -12.25 21.90
C TRP A 56 16.57 -11.82 20.69
N GLY A 57 15.46 -11.11 20.92
CA GLY A 57 14.60 -10.56 19.86
C GLY A 57 13.25 -11.26 19.70
N PHE A 58 12.96 -12.30 20.48
CA PHE A 58 11.67 -12.95 20.62
C PHE A 58 11.49 -13.36 22.09
N ASP A 59 10.25 -13.31 22.58
CA ASP A 59 9.93 -13.73 23.94
C ASP A 59 9.36 -15.17 23.95
N PRO A 60 10.11 -16.17 24.45
CA PRO A 60 9.65 -17.56 24.49
C PRO A 60 8.38 -17.78 25.33
N ALA A 61 8.08 -16.89 26.27
CA ALA A 61 6.87 -16.96 27.08
C ALA A 61 5.58 -16.79 26.26
N LEU A 62 5.71 -16.22 25.06
CA LEU A 62 4.58 -16.01 24.12
C LEU A 62 4.23 -17.27 23.32
N ILE A 63 5.07 -18.31 23.34
CA ILE A 63 4.81 -19.57 22.65
C ILE A 63 3.64 -20.31 23.32
N ALA A 64 2.60 -20.61 22.54
CA ALA A 64 1.46 -21.41 22.98
C ALA A 64 1.81 -22.90 22.93
N THR A 65 2.46 -23.40 23.99
CA THR A 65 2.99 -24.77 24.05
C THR A 65 1.93 -25.87 24.08
N ASP A 66 0.67 -25.52 24.24
CA ASP A 66 -0.51 -26.36 24.12
C ASP A 66 -0.98 -26.57 22.67
N ILE A 67 -0.43 -25.81 21.74
CA ILE A 67 -0.66 -25.93 20.29
C ILE A 67 0.57 -26.57 19.66
N LYS A 68 0.36 -27.56 18.77
CA LYS A 68 1.50 -28.12 18.02
C LYS A 68 1.86 -27.19 16.85
N PRO A 69 3.16 -26.93 16.61
CA PRO A 69 3.60 -26.12 15.48
C PRO A 69 3.14 -26.67 14.13
N GLY A 70 3.00 -27.99 14.00
CA GLY A 70 2.50 -28.65 12.79
C GLY A 70 0.98 -28.62 12.60
N ASP A 71 0.22 -28.18 13.59
CA ASP A 71 -1.23 -28.02 13.46
C ASP A 71 -1.62 -26.57 13.14
N ASP A 72 -0.99 -25.59 13.78
CA ASP A 72 -1.13 -24.15 13.49
C ASP A 72 0.11 -23.40 13.99
N PHE A 73 1.02 -23.06 13.08
CA PHE A 73 2.27 -22.41 13.44
C PHE A 73 2.09 -20.95 13.84
N ASN A 74 1.14 -20.25 13.20
CA ASN A 74 0.82 -18.88 13.60
C ASN A 74 0.24 -18.84 15.02
N ALA A 75 -0.70 -19.70 15.33
CA ALA A 75 -1.25 -19.78 16.68
C ALA A 75 -0.19 -20.24 17.70
N TYR A 76 0.66 -21.19 17.37
CA TYR A 76 1.79 -21.62 18.20
C TYR A 76 2.68 -20.45 18.62
N ALA A 77 3.03 -19.57 17.67
CA ALA A 77 3.94 -18.45 17.91
C ALA A 77 3.25 -17.21 18.52
N ASN A 78 1.97 -16.98 18.22
CA ASN A 78 1.34 -15.68 18.41
C ASN A 78 0.09 -15.67 19.31
N LYS A 79 -0.57 -16.84 19.53
CA LYS A 79 -1.88 -16.88 20.21
C LYS A 79 -1.86 -16.30 21.61
N ARG A 80 -0.85 -16.58 22.41
CA ARG A 80 -0.77 -16.04 23.79
C ARG A 80 -0.73 -14.52 23.81
N TRP A 81 0.02 -13.92 22.86
CA TRP A 81 0.04 -12.47 22.74
C TRP A 81 -1.32 -11.94 22.26
N ILE A 82 -1.93 -12.56 21.25
CA ILE A 82 -3.23 -12.14 20.70
C ILE A 82 -4.30 -12.21 21.79
N ASP A 83 -4.37 -13.29 22.56
CA ASP A 83 -5.36 -13.48 23.63
C ASP A 83 -5.17 -12.46 24.79
N ALA A 84 -3.93 -12.08 25.08
CA ALA A 84 -3.61 -11.11 26.13
C ALA A 84 -3.83 -9.64 25.68
N ASN A 85 -3.95 -9.38 24.40
CA ASN A 85 -4.02 -8.02 23.84
C ASN A 85 -5.26 -7.85 22.97
N PRO A 86 -6.45 -7.62 23.57
CA PRO A 86 -7.65 -7.37 22.82
C PRO A 86 -7.51 -6.12 21.97
N LEU A 87 -8.13 -6.14 20.79
CA LEU A 87 -8.04 -5.06 19.80
C LEU A 87 -8.67 -3.76 20.35
N PRO A 88 -7.89 -2.67 20.52
CA PRO A 88 -8.41 -1.40 21.00
C PRO A 88 -9.47 -0.81 20.04
N PRO A 89 -10.40 0.05 20.57
CA PRO A 89 -11.55 0.50 19.79
C PRO A 89 -11.20 1.38 18.59
N GLU A 90 -10.09 2.09 18.61
CA GLU A 90 -9.64 2.94 17.51
C GLU A 90 -8.94 2.18 16.37
N PHE A 91 -8.69 0.87 16.52
CA PHE A 91 -8.06 0.04 15.51
C PHE A 91 -9.03 -0.90 14.81
N SER A 92 -8.91 -1.00 13.50
CA SER A 92 -9.51 -2.09 12.71
C SER A 92 -8.63 -3.34 12.67
N ARG A 93 -7.32 -3.17 12.89
CA ARG A 93 -6.28 -4.21 12.94
C ARG A 93 -5.16 -3.76 13.86
N LEU A 94 -4.59 -4.69 14.61
CA LEU A 94 -3.42 -4.47 15.46
C LEU A 94 -2.45 -5.64 15.31
N GLY A 95 -1.17 -5.35 15.16
CA GLY A 95 -0.12 -6.34 15.01
C GLY A 95 1.26 -5.71 14.98
N ALA A 96 2.29 -6.49 14.66
CA ALA A 96 3.68 -6.05 14.69
C ALA A 96 3.93 -4.80 13.84
N PHE A 97 3.45 -4.77 12.59
CA PHE A 97 3.54 -3.59 11.72
C PHE A 97 2.79 -2.38 12.29
N THR A 98 1.58 -2.59 12.82
CA THR A 98 0.80 -1.50 13.40
C THR A 98 1.48 -0.92 14.62
N LEU A 99 1.99 -1.77 15.53
CA LEU A 99 2.65 -1.33 16.76
C LEU A 99 3.96 -0.59 16.47
N LEU A 100 4.79 -1.09 15.56
CA LEU A 100 5.97 -0.34 15.14
C LEU A 100 5.56 0.92 14.39
N GLY A 101 4.52 0.83 13.58
CA GLY A 101 3.87 1.95 12.96
C GLY A 101 3.41 2.98 14.00
N GLU A 102 2.80 2.64 15.10
CA GLU A 102 2.42 3.51 16.21
C GLU A 102 3.67 4.13 16.88
N LYS A 103 4.75 3.40 17.09
CA LYS A 103 6.01 3.93 17.60
C LYS A 103 6.55 5.09 16.73
N SER A 104 6.62 4.97 15.42
CA SER A 104 7.14 6.05 14.56
C SER A 104 6.23 7.32 14.58
N THR A 105 4.84 7.30 14.78
CA THR A 105 4.01 8.52 15.00
C THR A 105 4.35 9.24 16.31
N ALA A 106 4.67 8.56 17.44
CA ALA A 106 5.10 9.32 18.62
C ALA A 106 6.54 9.80 18.47
N ASP A 107 7.40 9.06 17.78
CA ASP A 107 8.68 9.64 17.36
C ASP A 107 8.43 10.96 16.62
N VAL A 108 7.49 10.97 15.66
CA VAL A 108 7.07 12.19 14.96
C VAL A 108 6.33 13.15 15.88
N LYS A 109 5.49 12.66 16.82
CA LYS A 109 4.82 13.51 17.82
C LYS A 109 5.85 14.23 18.69
N ALA A 110 6.88 13.52 19.16
CA ALA A 110 7.95 14.13 19.93
C ALA A 110 8.70 15.22 19.12
N ILE A 111 8.89 15.02 17.81
CA ILE A 111 9.40 16.06 16.91
C ILE A 111 8.44 17.25 16.88
N MET A 112 7.14 17.03 16.69
CA MET A 112 6.14 18.11 16.65
C MET A 112 6.09 18.89 17.96
N ASP A 113 6.18 18.21 19.09
CA ASP A 113 6.19 18.85 20.42
C ASP A 113 7.44 19.69 20.65
N ASP A 114 8.62 19.15 20.31
CA ASP A 114 9.89 19.86 20.42
C ASP A 114 9.90 21.11 19.53
N LEU A 115 9.48 20.99 18.26
CA LEU A 115 9.38 22.14 17.36
C LEU A 115 8.31 23.12 17.81
N GLY A 116 7.17 22.64 18.32
CA GLY A 116 6.07 23.47 18.80
C GLY A 116 6.39 24.28 20.07
N ALA A 117 7.35 23.80 20.88
CA ALA A 117 7.81 24.47 22.10
C ALA A 117 8.88 25.55 21.84
N LYS A 118 9.53 25.57 20.67
CA LYS A 118 10.54 26.60 20.32
C LYS A 118 9.88 27.93 20.01
N ASP A 119 10.66 29.02 20.25
CA ASP A 119 10.26 30.33 19.74
C ASP A 119 10.14 30.27 18.21
N PRO A 120 9.00 30.67 17.61
CA PRO A 120 8.83 30.69 16.16
C PRO A 120 9.95 31.37 15.38
N ALA A 121 10.60 32.37 15.96
CA ALA A 121 11.75 33.04 15.35
C ALA A 121 13.03 32.19 15.34
N ALA A 122 13.10 31.16 16.16
CA ALA A 122 14.23 30.23 16.23
C ALA A 122 14.07 29.03 15.28
N LEU A 123 12.87 28.81 14.71
CA LEU A 123 12.58 27.75 13.77
C LEU A 123 13.11 28.12 12.38
N SER A 124 13.70 27.13 11.69
CA SER A 124 13.98 27.25 10.25
C SER A 124 12.69 27.39 9.45
N PRO A 125 12.74 27.88 8.21
CA PRO A 125 11.55 27.95 7.34
C PRO A 125 10.88 26.59 7.14
N ASP A 126 11.62 25.49 7.10
CA ASP A 126 11.10 24.13 6.95
C ASP A 126 10.33 23.70 8.22
N GLU A 127 10.93 23.88 9.40
CA GLU A 127 10.29 23.59 10.69
C GLU A 127 9.02 24.44 10.90
N GLN A 128 9.03 25.71 10.48
CA GLN A 128 7.83 26.57 10.52
C GLN A 128 6.69 25.99 9.68
N ARG A 129 6.98 25.50 8.45
CA ARG A 129 5.98 24.88 7.57
C ARG A 129 5.41 23.58 8.17
N ILE A 130 6.27 22.72 8.74
CA ILE A 130 5.86 21.47 9.41
C ILE A 130 4.86 21.79 10.53
N ILE A 131 5.24 22.70 11.44
CA ILE A 131 4.39 23.08 12.57
C ILE A 131 3.11 23.79 12.12
N ALA A 132 3.16 24.59 11.06
CA ALA A 132 1.97 25.23 10.50
C ALA A 132 0.97 24.19 9.96
N ALA A 133 1.43 23.17 9.24
CA ALA A 133 0.60 22.08 8.76
C ALA A 133 -0.06 21.31 9.91
N TYR A 134 0.71 20.96 10.93
CA TYR A 134 0.23 20.23 12.10
C TYR A 134 -0.81 21.04 12.89
N LYS A 135 -0.54 22.32 13.19
CA LYS A 135 -1.44 23.21 13.91
C LYS A 135 -2.73 23.50 13.15
N ALA A 136 -2.65 23.70 11.82
CA ALA A 136 -3.83 23.94 11.00
C ALA A 136 -4.87 22.82 11.10
N TYR A 137 -4.42 21.57 11.20
CA TYR A 137 -5.33 20.42 11.37
C TYR A 137 -5.87 20.30 12.80
N LEU A 138 -5.08 20.65 13.80
CA LEU A 138 -5.48 20.56 15.21
C LEU A 138 -6.50 21.62 15.63
N ASP A 139 -6.52 22.76 14.98
CA ASP A 139 -7.40 23.91 15.36
C ASP A 139 -8.85 23.65 14.95
N THR A 140 -9.50 22.74 15.70
CA THR A 140 -10.90 22.36 15.47
C THR A 140 -11.86 23.51 15.69
N ASP A 141 -11.53 24.44 16.59
CA ASP A 141 -12.38 25.60 16.89
C ASP A 141 -12.38 26.58 15.71
N ALA A 142 -11.22 26.84 15.12
CA ALA A 142 -11.12 27.67 13.92
C ALA A 142 -11.80 26.99 12.72
N ILE A 143 -11.64 25.67 12.54
CA ILE A 143 -12.32 24.90 11.49
C ILE A 143 -13.85 24.98 11.65
N GLU A 144 -14.36 24.77 12.87
CA GLU A 144 -15.79 24.85 13.15
C GLU A 144 -16.34 26.26 12.93
N ALA A 145 -15.63 27.29 13.41
CA ALA A 145 -16.01 28.70 13.23
C ALA A 145 -16.01 29.13 11.75
N ALA A 146 -15.08 28.62 10.95
CA ALA A 146 -15.02 28.91 9.51
C ALA A 146 -16.14 28.24 8.72
N GLY A 147 -16.70 27.14 9.24
CA GLY A 147 -17.76 26.39 8.57
C GLY A 147 -17.34 25.93 7.18
N LEU A 148 -18.20 26.12 6.18
CA LEU A 148 -17.91 25.83 4.78
C LEU A 148 -17.26 27.00 4.02
N ALA A 149 -17.00 28.14 4.65
CA ALA A 149 -16.45 29.31 3.94
C ALA A 149 -15.15 29.02 3.18
N PRO A 150 -14.18 28.24 3.72
CA PRO A 150 -12.97 27.88 2.95
C PRO A 150 -13.22 26.95 1.77
N ALA A 151 -14.30 26.17 1.79
CA ALA A 151 -14.70 25.26 0.71
C ALA A 151 -15.54 25.95 -0.39
N ARG A 152 -16.29 27.02 -0.02
CA ARG A 152 -17.25 27.69 -0.91
C ARG A 152 -16.67 28.09 -2.27
N PRO A 153 -15.47 28.66 -2.42
CA PRO A 153 -14.94 29.00 -3.74
C PRO A 153 -14.87 27.80 -4.71
N TYR A 154 -14.59 26.61 -4.18
CA TYR A 154 -14.51 25.36 -4.95
C TYR A 154 -15.91 24.82 -5.27
N LEU A 155 -16.79 24.80 -4.29
CA LEU A 155 -18.17 24.33 -4.46
C LEU A 155 -18.93 25.23 -5.43
N ASP A 156 -18.79 26.56 -5.30
CA ASP A 156 -19.45 27.54 -6.17
C ASP A 156 -18.94 27.44 -7.62
N ALA A 157 -17.64 27.17 -7.82
CA ALA A 157 -17.08 26.93 -9.14
C ALA A 157 -17.69 25.68 -9.80
N ILE A 158 -17.83 24.57 -9.03
CA ILE A 158 -18.46 23.34 -9.52
C ILE A 158 -19.94 23.61 -9.84
N MET A 159 -20.67 24.25 -8.92
CA MET A 159 -22.10 24.58 -9.13
C MET A 159 -22.33 25.51 -10.31
N GLY A 160 -21.35 26.39 -10.59
CA GLY A 160 -21.39 27.32 -11.72
C GLY A 160 -21.21 26.70 -13.11
N ALA A 161 -20.66 25.48 -13.18
CA ALA A 161 -20.46 24.75 -14.45
C ALA A 161 -21.82 24.42 -15.12
N ARG A 162 -21.91 24.61 -16.42
CA ARG A 162 -23.14 24.41 -17.21
C ARG A 162 -22.98 23.39 -18.32
N THR A 163 -21.75 23.12 -18.70
CA THR A 163 -21.40 22.25 -19.83
C THR A 163 -20.32 21.27 -19.42
N LEU A 164 -20.15 20.22 -20.21
CA LEU A 164 -19.04 19.28 -20.04
C LEU A 164 -17.66 19.98 -20.18
N ASP A 165 -17.58 20.99 -21.08
CA ASP A 165 -16.37 21.80 -21.25
C ASP A 165 -16.02 22.61 -19.99
N ASP A 166 -17.03 23.10 -19.26
CA ASP A 166 -16.80 23.81 -18.00
C ASP A 166 -16.28 22.85 -16.92
N LEU A 167 -16.85 21.63 -16.83
CA LEU A 167 -16.37 20.59 -15.93
C LEU A 167 -14.94 20.17 -16.27
N ALA A 168 -14.63 19.98 -17.57
CA ALA A 168 -13.31 19.61 -18.01
C ALA A 168 -12.23 20.64 -17.65
N LYS A 169 -12.56 21.95 -17.67
CA LYS A 169 -11.68 23.01 -17.17
C LYS A 169 -11.40 22.90 -15.66
N LEU A 170 -12.41 22.47 -14.87
CA LEU A 170 -12.23 22.23 -13.44
C LEU A 170 -11.41 20.95 -13.22
N TRP A 171 -11.69 19.87 -13.92
CA TRP A 171 -10.95 18.61 -13.85
C TRP A 171 -9.45 18.75 -14.15
N ALA A 172 -9.08 19.72 -14.98
CA ALA A 172 -7.69 20.05 -15.26
C ALA A 172 -7.01 20.87 -14.14
N GLN A 173 -7.76 21.37 -13.17
CA GLN A 173 -7.21 22.18 -12.07
C GLN A 173 -6.90 21.32 -10.85
N PRO A 174 -5.71 21.47 -10.21
CA PRO A 174 -5.38 20.78 -8.98
C PRO A 174 -6.38 21.08 -7.87
N GLY A 175 -6.78 20.04 -7.15
CA GLY A 175 -7.73 20.15 -6.04
C GLY A 175 -9.19 19.92 -6.40
N TYR A 176 -9.51 19.77 -7.69
CA TYR A 176 -10.80 19.27 -8.14
C TYR A 176 -10.69 17.80 -8.54
N ASP A 177 -11.67 17.01 -8.09
CA ASP A 177 -11.74 15.60 -8.47
C ASP A 177 -12.24 15.45 -9.90
N SER A 178 -11.60 14.54 -10.63
CA SER A 178 -11.92 14.22 -12.02
C SER A 178 -12.18 12.73 -12.17
N PRO A 179 -13.18 12.31 -12.94
CA PRO A 179 -13.40 10.91 -13.26
C PRO A 179 -12.34 10.35 -14.22
N ILE A 180 -11.57 11.23 -14.86
CA ILE A 180 -10.44 10.88 -15.73
C ILE A 180 -9.22 11.64 -15.27
N GLY A 181 -8.09 10.95 -15.13
CA GLY A 181 -6.84 11.57 -14.71
C GLY A 181 -5.63 11.01 -15.40
N GLY A 182 -4.52 11.72 -15.24
CA GLY A 182 -3.22 11.26 -15.71
C GLY A 182 -2.10 11.72 -14.80
N ALA A 183 -1.02 10.98 -14.81
CA ALA A 183 0.21 11.29 -14.09
C ALA A 183 1.43 10.86 -14.90
N VAL A 184 2.53 11.57 -14.69
CA VAL A 184 3.82 11.23 -15.28
C VAL A 184 4.50 10.16 -14.44
N SER A 185 4.95 9.10 -15.09
CA SER A 185 5.72 8.04 -14.47
C SER A 185 6.75 7.47 -15.44
N VAL A 186 7.64 6.63 -14.94
CA VAL A 186 8.62 5.90 -15.78
C VAL A 186 7.87 5.02 -16.77
N ASP A 187 8.24 5.08 -18.04
CA ASP A 187 7.67 4.22 -19.09
C ASP A 187 8.06 2.76 -18.85
N ALA A 188 7.08 1.90 -18.62
CA ALA A 188 7.35 0.50 -18.28
C ALA A 188 8.06 -0.28 -19.42
N LYS A 189 7.87 0.09 -20.68
CA LYS A 189 8.59 -0.53 -21.82
C LYS A 189 9.89 0.19 -22.20
N GLN A 190 10.07 1.44 -21.77
CA GLN A 190 11.27 2.25 -22.02
C GLN A 190 11.66 2.98 -20.71
N PRO A 191 12.27 2.26 -19.74
CA PRO A 191 12.48 2.77 -18.38
C PRO A 191 13.55 3.86 -18.26
N ASP A 192 14.07 4.34 -19.38
CA ASP A 192 14.98 5.48 -19.48
C ASP A 192 14.27 6.83 -19.73
N ARG A 193 12.94 6.82 -19.82
CA ARG A 193 12.14 8.02 -20.02
C ARG A 193 10.87 8.05 -19.14
N TYR A 194 10.34 9.23 -18.97
CA TYR A 194 9.01 9.47 -18.40
C TYR A 194 7.94 9.53 -19.49
N VAL A 195 6.73 9.08 -19.16
CA VAL A 195 5.55 9.11 -20.04
C VAL A 195 4.30 9.41 -19.21
N ALA A 196 3.27 9.97 -19.83
CA ALA A 196 1.96 10.18 -19.21
C ALA A 196 1.16 8.87 -19.18
N TYR A 197 0.79 8.42 -18.00
CA TYR A 197 -0.21 7.37 -17.80
C TYR A 197 -1.57 8.02 -17.63
N VAL A 198 -2.58 7.46 -18.29
CA VAL A 198 -3.97 7.93 -18.22
C VAL A 198 -4.86 6.80 -17.73
N GLY A 199 -5.79 7.14 -16.86
CA GLY A 199 -6.74 6.21 -16.29
C GLY A 199 -8.03 6.92 -15.88
N PHE A 200 -8.89 6.19 -15.20
CA PHE A 200 -10.13 6.70 -14.66
C PHE A 200 -10.32 6.24 -13.20
N GLY A 201 -11.22 6.91 -12.50
CA GLY A 201 -11.67 6.59 -11.16
C GLY A 201 -13.15 6.91 -11.02
N GLY A 202 -13.59 7.22 -9.82
CA GLY A 202 -14.94 7.73 -9.59
C GLY A 202 -15.79 6.87 -8.66
N LEU A 203 -15.29 5.73 -8.16
CA LEU A 203 -15.98 4.95 -7.14
C LEU A 203 -15.79 5.58 -5.75
N GLY A 204 -16.86 5.75 -5.01
CA GLY A 204 -16.81 6.22 -3.64
C GLY A 204 -16.56 5.10 -2.62
N MET A 205 -17.00 3.87 -2.90
CA MET A 205 -16.62 2.69 -2.14
C MET A 205 -15.26 2.12 -2.61
N PRO A 206 -14.56 1.32 -1.79
CA PRO A 206 -13.16 0.94 -2.04
C PRO A 206 -12.90 0.10 -3.29
N ASP A 207 -13.90 -0.63 -3.75
CA ASP A 207 -13.82 -1.52 -4.92
C ASP A 207 -15.17 -1.65 -5.62
N ARG A 208 -15.13 -2.06 -6.90
CA ARG A 208 -16.34 -2.37 -7.69
C ARG A 208 -17.22 -3.44 -7.02
N ASP A 209 -16.61 -4.40 -6.35
CA ASP A 209 -17.30 -5.52 -5.74
C ASP A 209 -18.28 -5.11 -4.63
N TYR A 210 -18.11 -3.93 -4.03
CA TYR A 210 -19.09 -3.37 -3.10
C TYR A 210 -20.42 -2.98 -3.76
N TYR A 211 -20.38 -2.58 -5.05
CA TYR A 211 -21.59 -2.27 -5.84
C TYR A 211 -22.23 -3.54 -6.40
N LEU A 212 -21.44 -4.60 -6.63
CA LEU A 212 -21.88 -5.88 -7.18
C LEU A 212 -22.44 -6.82 -6.10
N ASP A 213 -22.13 -6.58 -4.82
CA ASP A 213 -22.51 -7.45 -3.70
C ASP A 213 -24.01 -7.36 -3.43
N THR A 214 -24.74 -8.44 -3.73
CA THR A 214 -26.19 -8.58 -3.53
C THR A 214 -26.57 -9.25 -2.20
N SER A 215 -25.58 -9.55 -1.34
CA SER A 215 -25.83 -10.09 0.00
C SER A 215 -26.53 -9.06 0.91
N GLU A 216 -27.17 -9.51 1.97
CA GLU A 216 -27.76 -8.63 2.98
C GLU A 216 -26.72 -7.68 3.58
N LYS A 217 -25.48 -8.15 3.82
CA LYS A 217 -24.38 -7.31 4.29
C LYS A 217 -23.97 -6.27 3.23
N GLY A 218 -23.90 -6.68 1.96
CA GLY A 218 -23.61 -5.78 0.84
C GLY A 218 -24.65 -4.68 0.71
N ALA A 219 -25.95 -5.05 0.75
CA ALA A 219 -27.06 -4.11 0.72
C ALA A 219 -26.97 -3.09 1.88
N GLY A 220 -26.69 -3.55 3.11
CA GLY A 220 -26.52 -2.66 4.27
C GLY A 220 -25.36 -1.67 4.11
N ILE A 221 -24.24 -2.07 3.50
CA ILE A 221 -23.11 -1.17 3.19
C ILE A 221 -23.52 -0.14 2.12
N GLN A 222 -24.21 -0.58 1.07
CA GLN A 222 -24.70 0.29 -0.01
C GLN A 222 -25.68 1.33 0.51
N ASP A 223 -26.60 0.96 1.42
CA ASP A 223 -27.58 1.89 2.00
C ASP A 223 -26.91 2.88 2.96
N ALA A 224 -25.93 2.44 3.74
CA ALA A 224 -25.12 3.35 4.56
C ALA A 224 -24.33 4.34 3.69
N TYR A 225 -23.82 3.89 2.53
CA TYR A 225 -23.14 4.76 1.59
C TYR A 225 -24.08 5.78 0.96
N LYS A 226 -25.27 5.38 0.51
CA LYS A 226 -26.30 6.29 -0.02
C LYS A 226 -26.69 7.35 1.02
N SER A 227 -26.85 6.94 2.29
CA SER A 227 -27.12 7.87 3.39
C SER A 227 -26.00 8.89 3.58
N TYR A 228 -24.74 8.47 3.43
CA TYR A 228 -23.59 9.37 3.46
C TYR A 228 -23.58 10.35 2.27
N LEU A 229 -23.96 9.90 1.06
CA LEU A 229 -24.13 10.78 -0.10
C LEU A 229 -25.21 11.85 0.13
N VAL A 230 -26.37 11.44 0.66
CA VAL A 230 -27.47 12.37 1.01
C VAL A 230 -26.96 13.45 1.97
N PHE A 231 -26.24 13.06 3.03
CA PHE A 231 -25.66 14.00 3.99
C PHE A 231 -24.75 15.03 3.28
N LEU A 232 -23.81 14.59 2.45
CA LEU A 232 -22.88 15.50 1.79
C LEU A 232 -23.55 16.48 0.86
N LEU A 233 -24.57 16.04 0.11
CA LEU A 233 -25.28 16.87 -0.85
C LEU A 233 -26.25 17.82 -0.17
N ALA A 234 -26.88 17.42 0.94
CA ALA A 234 -27.67 18.31 1.79
C ALA A 234 -26.82 19.44 2.37
N GLU A 235 -25.63 19.13 2.89
CA GLU A 235 -24.69 20.13 3.41
C GLU A 235 -24.13 21.06 2.33
N ALA A 236 -24.06 20.59 1.08
CA ALA A 236 -23.72 21.44 -0.08
C ALA A 236 -24.83 22.40 -0.48
N GLY A 237 -26.07 22.15 -0.06
CA GLY A 237 -27.24 22.99 -0.30
C GLY A 237 -28.10 22.56 -1.49
N TYR A 238 -28.07 21.30 -1.89
CA TYR A 238 -29.01 20.76 -2.88
C TYR A 238 -30.44 20.75 -2.33
N GLU A 239 -31.43 21.16 -3.14
CA GLU A 239 -32.84 21.18 -2.75
C GLU A 239 -33.44 19.77 -2.60
N ASP A 240 -32.98 18.80 -3.41
CA ASP A 240 -33.37 17.40 -3.38
C ASP A 240 -32.10 16.52 -3.28
N PRO A 241 -31.51 16.42 -2.07
CA PRO A 241 -30.27 15.67 -1.88
C PRO A 241 -30.46 14.16 -2.04
N GLU A 242 -31.65 13.61 -1.76
CA GLU A 242 -31.97 12.19 -1.95
C GLU A 242 -31.96 11.82 -3.45
N MET A 243 -32.59 12.61 -4.30
CA MET A 243 -32.58 12.40 -5.74
C MET A 243 -31.14 12.51 -6.29
N GLN A 244 -30.41 13.54 -5.91
CA GLN A 244 -29.05 13.75 -6.37
C GLN A 244 -28.09 12.63 -5.90
N ALA A 245 -28.27 12.14 -4.67
CA ALA A 245 -27.50 11.02 -4.13
C ALA A 245 -27.78 9.72 -4.91
N ALA A 246 -29.05 9.48 -5.28
CA ALA A 246 -29.41 8.34 -6.10
C ALA A 246 -28.77 8.40 -7.49
N GLU A 247 -28.73 9.57 -8.13
CA GLU A 247 -28.09 9.81 -9.42
C GLU A 247 -26.56 9.60 -9.34
N VAL A 248 -25.91 10.13 -8.30
CA VAL A 248 -24.48 9.91 -8.06
C VAL A 248 -24.18 8.43 -7.83
N TYR A 249 -24.98 7.74 -7.01
CA TYR A 249 -24.83 6.32 -6.79
C TYR A 249 -25.01 5.53 -8.08
N ALA A 250 -25.99 5.85 -8.90
CA ALA A 250 -26.24 5.20 -10.19
C ALA A 250 -25.06 5.39 -11.17
N PHE A 251 -24.45 6.57 -11.18
CA PHE A 251 -23.23 6.84 -11.96
C PHE A 251 -22.06 5.95 -11.51
N GLU A 252 -21.82 5.86 -10.19
CA GLU A 252 -20.77 5.02 -9.61
C GLU A 252 -21.04 3.51 -9.84
N ASP A 253 -22.29 3.08 -9.72
CA ASP A 253 -22.70 1.69 -9.97
C ASP A 253 -22.45 1.29 -11.44
N ARG A 254 -22.69 2.20 -12.37
CA ARG A 254 -22.34 1.99 -13.78
C ARG A 254 -20.82 1.92 -13.98
N ILE A 255 -20.03 2.77 -13.31
CA ILE A 255 -18.56 2.64 -13.35
C ILE A 255 -18.14 1.24 -12.86
N ALA A 256 -18.74 0.76 -11.77
CA ALA A 256 -18.41 -0.53 -11.20
C ALA A 256 -18.77 -1.71 -12.12
N ARG A 257 -19.96 -1.67 -12.74
CA ARG A 257 -20.50 -2.80 -13.53
C ARG A 257 -20.03 -2.80 -14.98
N GLU A 258 -19.98 -1.62 -15.61
CA GLU A 258 -19.79 -1.52 -17.07
C GLU A 258 -18.33 -1.18 -17.44
N VAL A 259 -17.63 -0.42 -16.57
CA VAL A 259 -16.33 0.19 -16.92
C VAL A 259 -15.15 -0.49 -16.24
N SER A 260 -15.23 -0.69 -14.94
CA SER A 260 -14.11 -1.19 -14.12
C SER A 260 -13.80 -2.67 -14.35
N TRP A 261 -12.52 -2.99 -14.33
CA TRP A 261 -12.05 -4.38 -14.37
C TRP A 261 -11.99 -5.01 -12.98
N ASP A 262 -12.06 -6.33 -12.92
CA ASP A 262 -11.73 -7.09 -11.72
C ASP A 262 -10.30 -6.76 -11.26
N ARG A 263 -10.10 -6.66 -9.96
CA ARG A 263 -8.83 -6.24 -9.37
C ARG A 263 -7.68 -7.20 -9.69
N ALA A 264 -7.91 -8.51 -9.65
CA ALA A 264 -6.88 -9.50 -9.98
C ALA A 264 -6.48 -9.42 -11.47
N VAL A 265 -7.42 -9.18 -12.38
CA VAL A 265 -7.15 -8.96 -13.80
C VAL A 265 -6.39 -7.65 -14.03
N SER A 266 -6.75 -6.60 -13.30
CA SER A 266 -6.09 -5.29 -13.37
C SER A 266 -4.62 -5.30 -12.92
N ARG A 267 -4.15 -6.35 -12.24
CA ARG A 267 -2.73 -6.55 -11.90
C ARG A 267 -1.89 -6.98 -13.11
N ASN A 268 -2.50 -7.55 -14.15
CA ASN A 268 -1.73 -8.06 -15.29
C ASN A 268 -1.09 -6.93 -16.10
N ARG A 269 0.22 -6.78 -15.98
CA ARG A 269 0.99 -5.71 -16.62
C ARG A 269 1.02 -5.78 -18.15
N ASP A 270 0.82 -6.95 -18.75
CA ASP A 270 0.72 -7.09 -20.19
C ASP A 270 -0.59 -6.49 -20.71
N LEU A 271 -1.69 -6.62 -19.96
CA LEU A 271 -3.00 -6.05 -20.28
C LEU A 271 -3.12 -4.55 -19.95
N THR A 272 -2.29 -4.06 -19.02
CA THR A 272 -2.42 -2.70 -18.50
C THR A 272 -1.38 -1.71 -19.04
N TYR A 273 -0.67 -2.06 -20.10
CA TYR A 273 0.23 -1.17 -20.82
C TYR A 273 -0.24 -1.00 -22.27
N ASN A 274 -1.11 -0.05 -22.52
CA ASN A 274 -1.66 0.23 -23.83
C ASN A 274 -1.21 1.63 -24.28
N GLN A 275 -0.26 1.69 -25.22
CA GLN A 275 0.27 2.93 -25.73
C GLN A 275 -0.70 3.54 -26.76
N VAL A 276 -1.10 4.78 -26.56
CA VAL A 276 -2.11 5.51 -27.33
C VAL A 276 -1.54 6.84 -27.80
N SER A 277 -1.71 7.17 -29.06
CA SER A 277 -1.37 8.49 -29.61
C SER A 277 -2.39 9.55 -29.18
N ALA A 278 -2.03 10.83 -29.33
CA ALA A 278 -2.98 11.93 -29.09
C ALA A 278 -4.21 11.85 -30.04
N GLU A 279 -4.01 11.43 -31.29
CA GLU A 279 -5.10 11.26 -32.26
C GLU A 279 -6.06 10.13 -31.82
N GLU A 280 -5.51 9.01 -31.39
CA GLU A 280 -6.33 7.91 -30.88
C GLU A 280 -7.02 8.28 -29.56
N MET A 281 -6.34 8.99 -28.67
CA MET A 281 -6.94 9.50 -27.44
C MET A 281 -8.14 10.41 -27.77
N ALA A 282 -8.01 11.31 -28.73
CA ALA A 282 -9.13 12.16 -29.19
C ALA A 282 -10.29 11.32 -29.72
N ARG A 283 -9.99 10.25 -30.46
CA ARG A 283 -11.01 9.35 -31.03
C ARG A 283 -11.78 8.61 -29.97
N ILE A 284 -11.10 8.06 -28.95
CA ILE A 284 -11.78 7.30 -27.86
C ILE A 284 -12.48 8.24 -26.87
N ALA A 285 -11.99 9.48 -26.72
CA ALA A 285 -12.59 10.46 -25.82
C ALA A 285 -13.92 11.02 -26.33
N GLY A 286 -14.24 10.88 -27.65
CA GLY A 286 -15.49 11.34 -28.22
C GLY A 286 -15.69 12.84 -28.01
N ARG A 287 -16.78 13.23 -27.33
CA ARG A 287 -17.09 14.63 -27.01
C ARG A 287 -16.45 15.13 -25.71
N VAL A 288 -15.86 14.23 -24.89
CA VAL A 288 -15.13 14.66 -23.70
C VAL A 288 -13.84 15.37 -24.13
N PRO A 289 -13.58 16.62 -23.71
CA PRO A 289 -12.43 17.39 -24.19
C PRO A 289 -11.10 16.98 -23.51
N ALA A 290 -10.77 15.68 -23.56
CA ALA A 290 -9.63 15.09 -22.85
C ALA A 290 -8.29 15.74 -23.26
N LEU A 291 -8.06 15.99 -24.56
CA LEU A 291 -6.82 16.63 -25.01
C LEU A 291 -6.69 18.08 -24.52
N ALA A 292 -7.81 18.81 -24.40
CA ALA A 292 -7.80 20.15 -23.82
C ALA A 292 -7.48 20.11 -22.31
N MET A 293 -7.99 19.11 -21.60
CA MET A 293 -7.61 18.86 -20.20
C MET A 293 -6.11 18.53 -20.09
N PHE A 294 -5.59 17.65 -20.93
CA PHE A 294 -4.18 17.28 -20.92
C PHE A 294 -3.26 18.46 -21.27
N ALA A 295 -3.67 19.32 -22.20
CA ALA A 295 -2.93 20.55 -22.48
C ALA A 295 -2.95 21.53 -21.30
N ALA A 296 -4.08 21.67 -20.62
CA ALA A 296 -4.20 22.53 -19.44
C ALA A 296 -3.38 22.01 -18.23
N THR A 297 -3.21 20.70 -18.10
CA THR A 297 -2.35 20.08 -17.06
C THR A 297 -0.89 20.00 -17.47
N GLY A 298 -0.55 20.07 -18.76
CA GLY A 298 0.80 19.88 -19.31
C GLY A 298 1.15 18.41 -19.64
N LEU A 299 0.18 17.49 -19.55
CA LEU A 299 0.35 16.08 -19.96
C LEU A 299 0.51 15.92 -21.48
N ASP A 300 0.08 16.90 -22.28
CA ASP A 300 0.25 16.97 -23.74
C ASP A 300 1.73 17.02 -24.18
N LYS A 301 2.64 17.35 -23.25
CA LYS A 301 4.09 17.28 -23.49
C LYS A 301 4.62 15.84 -23.57
N SER A 302 3.83 14.85 -23.12
CA SER A 302 4.18 13.44 -23.27
C SER A 302 4.10 13.03 -24.75
N PRO A 303 5.10 12.28 -25.26
CA PRO A 303 5.10 11.85 -26.67
C PRO A 303 3.93 10.92 -27.02
N THR A 304 3.42 10.19 -26.04
CA THR A 304 2.28 9.28 -26.12
C THR A 304 1.63 9.15 -24.75
N TYR A 305 0.47 8.50 -24.67
CA TYR A 305 -0.18 8.16 -23.42
C TYR A 305 -0.15 6.65 -23.20
N VAL A 306 0.00 6.21 -21.98
CA VAL A 306 -0.16 4.81 -21.59
C VAL A 306 -1.50 4.67 -20.86
N VAL A 307 -2.43 3.91 -21.43
CA VAL A 307 -3.75 3.65 -20.84
C VAL A 307 -3.73 2.31 -20.12
N ARG A 308 -4.19 2.28 -18.89
CA ARG A 308 -4.13 1.06 -18.07
C ARG A 308 -5.26 0.08 -18.34
N GLN A 309 -6.49 0.55 -18.40
CA GLN A 309 -7.65 -0.30 -18.68
C GLN A 309 -8.19 0.05 -20.06
N MET A 310 -7.74 -0.72 -21.04
CA MET A 310 -8.17 -0.69 -22.42
C MET A 310 -8.64 -2.10 -22.76
N PRO A 311 -9.88 -2.30 -23.27
CA PRO A 311 -10.32 -3.64 -23.65
C PRO A 311 -9.35 -4.27 -24.65
N PRO A 312 -8.91 -5.52 -24.44
CA PRO A 312 -7.95 -6.18 -25.32
C PRO A 312 -8.53 -6.41 -26.72
N SER A 313 -7.71 -6.25 -27.73
CA SER A 313 -8.02 -6.61 -29.12
C SER A 313 -8.11 -8.14 -29.27
N ALA A 314 -8.70 -8.61 -30.39
CA ALA A 314 -8.75 -10.03 -30.71
C ALA A 314 -7.35 -10.67 -30.80
N GLU A 315 -6.36 -9.91 -31.30
CA GLU A 315 -4.97 -10.33 -31.39
C GLU A 315 -4.33 -10.49 -30.00
N GLU A 316 -4.59 -9.56 -29.07
CA GLU A 316 -4.11 -9.62 -27.69
C GLU A 316 -4.78 -10.77 -26.92
N ILE A 317 -6.07 -11.01 -27.14
CA ILE A 317 -6.80 -12.14 -26.54
C ILE A 317 -6.15 -13.47 -26.94
N GLU A 318 -5.80 -13.64 -28.23
CA GLU A 318 -5.12 -14.83 -28.74
C GLU A 318 -3.68 -14.93 -28.20
N ALA A 319 -2.90 -13.85 -28.30
CA ALA A 319 -1.50 -13.81 -27.87
C ALA A 319 -1.33 -14.09 -26.38
N LEU A 320 -2.22 -13.54 -25.54
CA LEU A 320 -2.19 -13.70 -24.08
C LEU A 320 -3.03 -14.90 -23.60
N LYS A 321 -3.64 -15.65 -24.53
CA LYS A 321 -4.47 -16.84 -24.25
C LYS A 321 -5.53 -16.58 -23.19
N LEU A 322 -6.23 -15.43 -23.29
CA LEU A 322 -7.25 -15.04 -22.33
C LEU A 322 -8.48 -15.94 -22.48
N ASP A 323 -8.85 -16.61 -21.41
CA ASP A 323 -10.05 -17.43 -21.37
C ASP A 323 -11.34 -16.62 -21.18
N SER A 324 -12.49 -17.26 -21.39
CA SER A 324 -13.78 -16.61 -21.25
C SER A 324 -14.07 -16.13 -19.82
N ALA A 325 -13.51 -16.79 -18.80
CA ALA A 325 -13.69 -16.40 -17.41
C ALA A 325 -12.92 -15.12 -17.08
N THR A 326 -11.71 -14.96 -17.63
CA THR A 326 -10.91 -13.73 -17.54
C THR A 326 -11.59 -12.60 -18.32
N LEU A 327 -12.04 -12.85 -19.55
CA LEU A 327 -12.72 -11.86 -20.37
C LEU A 327 -14.03 -11.33 -19.72
N ALA A 328 -14.77 -12.17 -19.01
CA ALA A 328 -15.97 -11.77 -18.27
C ALA A 328 -15.68 -10.80 -17.10
N LYS A 329 -14.41 -10.66 -16.69
CA LYS A 329 -13.95 -9.78 -15.62
C LYS A 329 -13.37 -8.44 -16.14
N ILE A 330 -13.30 -8.29 -17.45
CA ILE A 330 -12.82 -7.09 -18.14
C ILE A 330 -14.00 -6.20 -18.47
N GLY A 331 -14.03 -4.99 -17.92
CA GLY A 331 -14.99 -3.95 -18.27
C GLY A 331 -14.58 -3.17 -19.51
N SER A 332 -15.40 -2.18 -19.88
CA SER A 332 -15.16 -1.34 -21.07
C SER A 332 -13.96 -0.38 -20.92
N GLY A 333 -13.38 -0.25 -19.72
CA GLY A 333 -12.19 0.54 -19.48
C GLY A 333 -12.33 2.02 -19.80
N LEU A 334 -11.22 2.69 -20.14
CA LEU A 334 -11.21 4.14 -20.42
C LEU A 334 -12.15 4.56 -21.55
N PRO A 335 -12.27 3.84 -22.67
CA PRO A 335 -13.27 4.19 -23.71
C PRO A 335 -14.71 4.18 -23.17
N GLY A 336 -15.04 3.17 -22.35
CA GLY A 336 -16.35 3.09 -21.72
C GLY A 336 -16.59 4.20 -20.70
N MET A 337 -15.55 4.63 -19.98
CA MET A 337 -15.64 5.77 -19.06
C MET A 337 -15.95 7.08 -19.81
N PHE A 338 -15.29 7.34 -20.92
CA PHE A 338 -15.62 8.49 -21.77
C PHE A 338 -17.08 8.46 -22.23
N SER A 339 -17.53 7.31 -22.73
CA SER A 339 -18.92 7.13 -23.14
C SER A 339 -19.91 7.33 -21.99
N LEU A 340 -19.59 6.84 -20.80
CA LEU A 340 -20.41 7.03 -19.61
C LEU A 340 -20.52 8.51 -19.21
N ILE A 341 -19.40 9.24 -19.24
CA ILE A 341 -19.39 10.68 -18.96
C ILE A 341 -20.28 11.45 -19.94
N GLU A 342 -20.20 11.13 -21.25
CA GLU A 342 -21.04 11.77 -22.27
C GLU A 342 -22.55 11.54 -22.08
N GLN A 343 -22.91 10.37 -21.51
CA GLN A 343 -24.28 9.98 -21.26
C GLN A 343 -24.83 10.54 -19.94
N THR A 344 -23.93 10.95 -19.04
CA THR A 344 -24.29 11.40 -17.69
C THR A 344 -24.68 12.88 -17.71
N PRO A 345 -25.82 13.27 -17.11
CA PRO A 345 -26.19 14.69 -16.99
C PRO A 345 -25.11 15.52 -16.30
N VAL A 346 -24.88 16.74 -16.75
CA VAL A 346 -23.91 17.66 -16.14
C VAL A 346 -24.19 17.86 -14.65
N GLU A 347 -25.46 17.93 -14.25
CA GLU A 347 -25.84 18.08 -12.84
C GLU A 347 -25.41 16.89 -11.97
N THR A 348 -25.52 15.66 -12.48
CA THR A 348 -25.04 14.46 -11.80
C THR A 348 -23.51 14.48 -11.64
N LEU A 349 -22.77 14.90 -12.68
CA LEU A 349 -21.31 15.04 -12.62
C LEU A 349 -20.88 16.12 -11.62
N LYS A 350 -21.63 17.24 -11.54
CA LYS A 350 -21.41 18.29 -10.53
C LYS A 350 -21.64 17.75 -9.11
N ALA A 351 -22.74 17.04 -8.89
CA ALA A 351 -23.07 16.44 -7.61
C ALA A 351 -22.00 15.41 -7.20
N TRP A 352 -21.50 14.61 -8.13
CA TRP A 352 -20.39 13.68 -7.91
C TRP A 352 -19.11 14.45 -7.52
N MET A 353 -18.71 15.52 -8.22
CA MET A 353 -17.54 16.33 -7.88
C MET A 353 -17.66 16.96 -6.49
N ILE A 354 -18.82 17.50 -6.15
CA ILE A 354 -19.10 18.09 -4.83
C ILE A 354 -18.96 17.04 -3.74
N LYS A 355 -19.55 15.86 -3.95
CA LYS A 355 -19.41 14.74 -3.03
C LYS A 355 -17.94 14.34 -2.83
N GLU A 356 -17.17 14.23 -3.92
CA GLU A 356 -15.74 13.89 -3.81
C GLU A 356 -14.96 14.97 -3.04
N PHE A 357 -15.18 16.24 -3.36
CA PHE A 357 -14.54 17.36 -2.67
C PHE A 357 -14.84 17.38 -1.18
N LEU A 358 -16.11 17.25 -0.78
CA LEU A 358 -16.52 17.27 0.62
C LEU A 358 -16.02 16.02 1.37
N SER A 359 -16.17 14.85 0.78
CA SER A 359 -15.68 13.59 1.35
C SER A 359 -14.15 13.58 1.51
N GLY A 360 -13.42 14.04 0.49
CA GLY A 360 -11.96 14.14 0.51
C GLY A 360 -11.43 15.12 1.57
N ASN A 361 -12.18 16.19 1.85
CA ASN A 361 -11.82 17.20 2.83
C ASN A 361 -12.54 17.06 4.18
N ALA A 362 -13.32 16.00 4.40
CA ALA A 362 -14.16 15.83 5.58
C ALA A 362 -13.44 16.07 6.92
N ALA A 363 -12.18 15.61 7.03
CA ALA A 363 -11.36 15.74 8.24
C ALA A 363 -10.90 17.18 8.56
N VAL A 364 -10.99 18.09 7.61
CA VAL A 364 -10.63 19.53 7.74
C VAL A 364 -11.82 20.45 7.48
N LEU A 365 -13.02 19.90 7.48
CA LEU A 365 -14.32 20.57 7.51
C LEU A 365 -14.92 20.49 8.92
N PRO A 366 -16.05 21.20 9.21
CA PRO A 366 -16.72 21.11 10.49
C PRO A 366 -16.95 19.67 10.97
N LYS A 367 -16.93 19.48 12.28
CA LYS A 367 -16.93 18.18 12.96
C LYS A 367 -17.92 17.16 12.40
N ARG A 368 -19.13 17.61 12.02
CA ARG A 368 -20.17 16.76 11.44
C ARG A 368 -19.76 16.04 10.15
N PHE A 369 -18.86 16.64 9.33
CA PHE A 369 -18.31 15.98 8.13
C PHE A 369 -17.32 14.87 8.48
N ASP A 370 -16.44 15.14 9.44
CA ASP A 370 -15.46 14.18 9.94
C ASP A 370 -16.17 12.98 10.59
N GLU A 371 -17.21 13.24 11.40
CA GLU A 371 -18.03 12.21 12.02
C GLU A 371 -18.83 11.39 11.00
N ALA A 372 -19.45 12.02 10.01
CA ALA A 372 -20.20 11.31 8.96
C ALA A 372 -19.27 10.43 8.10
N SER A 373 -18.12 10.97 7.73
CA SER A 373 -17.09 10.20 7.01
C SER A 373 -16.58 9.02 7.83
N PHE A 374 -16.32 9.20 9.11
CA PHE A 374 -15.92 8.11 10.00
C PHE A 374 -17.05 7.07 10.20
N ALA A 375 -18.30 7.50 10.30
CA ALA A 375 -19.44 6.59 10.43
C ALA A 375 -19.52 5.61 9.24
N PHE A 376 -19.26 6.07 8.04
CA PHE A 376 -19.22 5.19 6.86
C PHE A 376 -17.89 4.45 6.73
N TYR A 377 -16.77 5.16 6.52
CA TYR A 377 -15.48 4.54 6.21
C TYR A 377 -14.79 3.86 7.39
N GLY A 378 -15.04 4.34 8.62
CA GLY A 378 -14.47 3.76 9.84
C GLY A 378 -15.37 2.66 10.41
N LYS A 379 -16.60 3.02 10.79
CA LYS A 379 -17.51 2.09 11.48
C LYS A 379 -18.09 1.04 10.54
N THR A 380 -18.72 1.45 9.44
CA THR A 380 -19.39 0.51 8.53
C THR A 380 -18.43 -0.36 7.78
N LEU A 381 -17.42 0.22 7.08
CA LEU A 381 -16.52 -0.55 6.24
C LEU A 381 -15.43 -1.32 7.00
N ARG A 382 -14.94 -0.77 8.12
CA ARG A 382 -13.80 -1.35 8.85
C ARG A 382 -14.16 -1.90 10.23
N GLY A 383 -15.39 -1.66 10.69
CA GLY A 383 -15.84 -2.10 12.00
C GLY A 383 -15.15 -1.40 13.17
N THR A 384 -14.51 -0.26 12.95
CA THR A 384 -13.77 0.48 13.97
C THR A 384 -14.74 1.30 14.81
N PRO A 385 -14.90 1.02 16.13
CA PRO A 385 -15.90 1.72 16.98
C PRO A 385 -15.58 3.18 17.20
N GLU A 386 -14.32 3.53 17.37
CA GLU A 386 -13.83 4.86 17.71
C GLU A 386 -12.86 5.39 16.66
N GLN A 387 -12.86 6.71 16.47
CA GLN A 387 -11.93 7.36 15.57
C GLN A 387 -10.59 7.58 16.27
N ARG A 388 -9.49 7.44 15.54
CA ARG A 388 -8.14 7.74 16.06
C ARG A 388 -8.05 9.16 16.61
N PRO A 389 -7.30 9.40 17.69
CA PRO A 389 -7.09 10.74 18.26
C PRO A 389 -6.72 11.78 17.21
N ARG A 390 -7.20 13.01 17.39
CA ARG A 390 -7.02 14.10 16.41
C ARG A 390 -5.54 14.38 16.13
N TRP A 391 -4.69 14.35 17.15
CA TRP A 391 -3.26 14.61 17.02
C TRP A 391 -2.55 13.56 16.13
N LYS A 392 -2.92 12.27 16.21
CA LYS A 392 -2.40 11.22 15.32
C LYS A 392 -2.75 11.51 13.87
N ARG A 393 -3.99 11.94 13.65
CA ARG A 393 -4.46 12.31 12.30
C ARG A 393 -3.80 13.59 11.77
N ALA A 394 -3.44 14.53 12.68
CA ALA A 394 -2.70 15.75 12.33
C ALA A 394 -1.26 15.45 11.90
N ILE A 395 -0.61 14.45 12.51
CA ILE A 395 0.70 13.96 12.03
C ILE A 395 0.56 13.45 10.59
N GLY A 396 -0.40 12.56 10.33
CA GLY A 396 -0.64 12.08 8.97
C GLY A 396 -0.96 13.19 7.96
N GLU A 397 -1.62 14.28 8.38
CA GLU A 397 -1.82 15.47 7.53
C GLU A 397 -0.49 16.19 7.23
N ALA A 398 0.34 16.42 8.25
CA ALA A 398 1.65 17.06 8.07
C ALA A 398 2.58 16.21 7.18
N GLU A 399 2.61 14.90 7.36
CA GLU A 399 3.31 13.95 6.48
C GLU A 399 2.73 13.94 5.07
N GLY A 400 1.42 14.00 4.96
CA GLY A 400 0.72 14.12 3.68
C GLY A 400 1.10 15.39 2.92
N LEU A 401 1.42 16.49 3.57
CA LEU A 401 1.79 17.76 2.96
C LEU A 401 3.31 17.89 2.74
N LEU A 402 4.13 17.49 3.72
CA LEU A 402 5.56 17.79 3.82
C LEU A 402 6.39 16.58 4.30
N GLY A 403 6.01 15.37 3.88
CA GLY A 403 6.49 14.12 4.46
C GLY A 403 8.01 13.95 4.49
N GLU A 404 8.74 14.41 3.47
CA GLU A 404 10.20 14.29 3.47
C GLU A 404 10.89 15.29 4.38
N LEU A 405 10.28 16.46 4.64
CA LEU A 405 10.80 17.39 5.67
C LEU A 405 10.61 16.79 7.07
N VAL A 406 9.45 16.15 7.34
CA VAL A 406 9.24 15.39 8.58
C VAL A 406 10.25 14.25 8.67
N GLY A 407 10.45 13.52 7.56
CA GLY A 407 11.42 12.43 7.46
C GLY A 407 12.87 12.87 7.73
N LYS A 408 13.25 14.08 7.33
CA LYS A 408 14.56 14.67 7.63
C LYS A 408 14.78 14.79 9.15
N GLU A 409 13.78 15.30 9.87
CA GLU A 409 13.83 15.40 11.33
C GLU A 409 13.84 14.01 11.99
N TYR A 410 13.07 13.06 11.44
CA TYR A 410 13.00 11.70 11.93
C TYR A 410 14.35 10.97 11.84
N VAL A 411 14.98 10.95 10.67
CA VAL A 411 16.25 10.20 10.48
C VAL A 411 17.39 10.81 11.28
N ALA A 412 17.41 12.15 11.46
CA ALA A 412 18.41 12.82 12.27
C ALA A 412 18.38 12.39 13.74
N ARG A 413 17.21 11.90 14.24
CA ARG A 413 17.01 11.52 15.65
C ARG A 413 16.98 10.01 15.85
N TYR A 414 16.45 9.23 14.91
CA TYR A 414 16.02 7.84 15.13
C TYR A 414 16.67 6.80 14.20
N PHE A 415 17.56 7.21 13.29
CA PHE A 415 18.24 6.26 12.40
C PHE A 415 19.77 6.28 12.56
N PRO A 416 20.33 5.37 13.39
CA PRO A 416 21.78 5.27 13.56
C PRO A 416 22.48 4.78 12.28
N PRO A 417 23.65 5.34 11.91
CA PRO A 417 24.39 4.90 10.71
C PRO A 417 24.76 3.41 10.71
N GLU A 418 24.95 2.81 11.90
CA GLU A 418 25.32 1.40 12.07
C GLU A 418 24.23 0.46 11.55
N ASN A 419 22.96 0.84 11.65
CA ASN A 419 21.85 0.06 11.13
C ASN A 419 21.96 -0.11 9.61
N LYS A 420 22.40 0.94 8.89
CA LYS A 420 22.59 0.85 7.44
C LYS A 420 23.65 -0.18 7.07
N ALA A 421 24.80 -0.17 7.73
CA ALA A 421 25.90 -1.10 7.43
C ALA A 421 25.49 -2.57 7.64
N ALA A 422 24.78 -2.86 8.74
CA ALA A 422 24.28 -4.21 9.01
C ALA A 422 23.23 -4.66 7.99
N MET A 423 22.40 -3.74 7.52
CA MET A 423 21.41 -4.01 6.45
C MET A 423 22.09 -4.26 5.10
N ASP A 424 23.14 -3.51 4.76
CA ASP A 424 23.93 -3.74 3.53
C ASP A 424 24.50 -5.17 3.51
N GLU A 425 24.97 -5.69 4.65
CA GLU A 425 25.43 -7.09 4.79
C GLU A 425 24.28 -8.09 4.60
N LEU A 426 23.13 -7.88 5.25
CA LEU A 426 21.95 -8.73 5.08
C LEU A 426 21.53 -8.81 3.60
N VAL A 427 21.38 -7.68 2.93
CA VAL A 427 21.02 -7.61 1.50
C VAL A 427 22.04 -8.37 0.63
N ALA A 428 23.34 -8.20 0.90
CA ALA A 428 24.38 -8.90 0.16
C ALA A 428 24.28 -10.43 0.30
N ASN A 429 24.03 -10.91 1.53
CA ASN A 429 23.88 -12.35 1.81
C ASN A 429 22.60 -12.92 1.14
N LEU A 430 21.49 -12.20 1.13
CA LEU A 430 20.27 -12.64 0.46
C LEU A 430 20.44 -12.68 -1.07
N ARG A 431 21.12 -11.70 -1.66
CA ARG A 431 21.43 -11.71 -3.09
C ARG A 431 22.33 -12.91 -3.47
N LEU A 432 23.31 -13.26 -2.63
CA LEU A 432 24.13 -14.45 -2.81
C LEU A 432 23.28 -15.72 -2.71
N ALA A 433 22.41 -15.82 -1.70
CA ALA A 433 21.51 -16.96 -1.52
C ALA A 433 20.60 -17.18 -2.74
N LEU A 434 20.01 -16.10 -3.30
CA LEU A 434 19.20 -16.22 -4.51
C LEU A 434 20.03 -16.60 -5.75
N ALA A 435 21.25 -16.09 -5.89
CA ALA A 435 22.12 -16.46 -6.98
C ALA A 435 22.47 -17.96 -6.98
N GLU A 436 22.69 -18.53 -5.78
CA GLU A 436 22.87 -19.97 -5.60
C GLU A 436 21.57 -20.73 -5.92
N SER A 437 20.41 -20.30 -5.40
CA SER A 437 19.11 -20.89 -5.72
C SER A 437 18.84 -20.93 -7.21
N ILE A 438 18.99 -19.82 -7.95
CA ILE A 438 18.81 -19.77 -9.42
C ILE A 438 19.70 -20.80 -10.11
N SER A 439 20.90 -21.04 -9.60
CA SER A 439 21.82 -22.01 -10.20
C SER A 439 21.35 -23.47 -9.98
N GLU A 440 20.72 -23.76 -8.86
CA GLU A 440 20.24 -25.09 -8.46
C GLU A 440 18.84 -25.45 -9.00
N ILE A 441 18.02 -24.46 -9.36
CA ILE A 441 16.67 -24.67 -9.91
C ILE A 441 16.74 -25.63 -11.12
N THR A 442 15.86 -26.64 -11.12
CA THR A 442 15.83 -27.69 -12.16
C THR A 442 14.73 -27.48 -13.22
N TRP A 443 13.72 -26.67 -12.92
CA TRP A 443 12.61 -26.41 -13.84
C TRP A 443 12.91 -25.28 -14.85
N MET A 444 13.97 -24.51 -14.64
CA MET A 444 14.38 -23.37 -15.48
C MET A 444 15.65 -23.71 -16.29
N GLY A 445 15.64 -23.41 -17.58
CA GLY A 445 16.79 -23.58 -18.49
C GLY A 445 17.87 -22.50 -18.32
N GLU A 446 19.09 -22.77 -18.81
CA GLU A 446 20.25 -21.87 -18.65
C GLU A 446 20.09 -20.51 -19.34
N GLU A 447 19.32 -20.42 -20.41
CA GLU A 447 19.00 -19.15 -21.07
C GLU A 447 18.26 -18.21 -20.11
N THR A 448 17.16 -18.68 -19.54
CA THR A 448 16.37 -17.93 -18.56
C THR A 448 17.13 -17.68 -17.26
N LYS A 449 17.91 -18.65 -16.76
CA LYS A 449 18.80 -18.45 -15.59
C LYS A 449 19.82 -17.34 -15.81
N THR A 450 20.36 -17.22 -17.03
CA THR A 450 21.29 -16.14 -17.37
C THR A 450 20.64 -14.77 -17.26
N GLN A 451 19.41 -14.62 -17.77
CA GLN A 451 18.64 -13.38 -17.63
C GLN A 451 18.27 -13.10 -16.17
N ALA A 452 17.86 -14.13 -15.40
CA ALA A 452 17.53 -13.99 -13.99
C ALA A 452 18.75 -13.53 -13.16
N ARG A 453 19.95 -14.11 -13.41
CA ARG A 453 21.19 -13.66 -12.75
C ARG A 453 21.57 -12.22 -13.14
N ALA A 454 21.40 -11.83 -14.39
CA ALA A 454 21.64 -10.46 -14.84
C ALA A 454 20.69 -9.47 -14.13
N LYS A 455 19.40 -9.84 -13.99
CA LYS A 455 18.42 -9.03 -13.28
C LYS A 455 18.77 -8.92 -11.80
N LEU A 456 19.12 -10.02 -11.14
CA LEU A 456 19.54 -9.99 -9.72
C LEU A 456 20.80 -9.11 -9.52
N ALA A 457 21.75 -9.17 -10.46
CA ALA A 457 22.96 -8.35 -10.39
C ALA A 457 22.67 -6.84 -10.51
N SER A 458 21.61 -6.45 -11.23
CA SER A 458 21.22 -5.05 -11.45
C SER A 458 20.28 -4.47 -10.39
N PHE A 459 19.90 -5.24 -9.36
CA PHE A 459 19.12 -4.70 -8.24
C PHE A 459 19.85 -3.56 -7.54
N ASP A 460 19.14 -2.44 -7.32
CA ASP A 460 19.61 -1.26 -6.62
C ASP A 460 18.99 -1.22 -5.20
N PRO A 461 19.74 -1.64 -4.16
CA PRO A 461 19.23 -1.60 -2.78
C PRO A 461 19.33 -0.19 -2.19
N LYS A 462 18.25 0.28 -1.59
CA LYS A 462 18.10 1.59 -0.96
C LYS A 462 17.69 1.42 0.49
N ILE A 463 18.50 1.92 1.42
CA ILE A 463 18.36 1.65 2.86
C ILE A 463 18.36 2.95 3.64
N GLY A 464 17.35 3.11 4.51
CA GLY A 464 17.19 4.19 5.45
C GLY A 464 16.42 5.38 4.87
N TYR A 465 17.05 6.20 4.05
CA TYR A 465 16.46 7.39 3.43
C TYR A 465 17.18 7.79 2.15
N ARG A 466 16.49 8.57 1.30
CA ARG A 466 17.06 9.06 0.05
C ARG A 466 18.11 10.15 0.30
N PRO A 467 19.19 10.21 -0.51
CA PRO A 467 20.27 11.19 -0.30
C PRO A 467 19.83 12.64 -0.52
N ASN A 468 18.86 12.86 -1.41
CA ASN A 468 18.34 14.18 -1.78
C ASN A 468 16.87 14.27 -1.38
N LEU A 469 16.58 14.58 -0.11
CA LEU A 469 15.22 14.78 0.38
C LEU A 469 14.54 15.96 -0.32
N GLU A 470 13.24 15.82 -0.60
CA GLU A 470 12.44 16.87 -1.21
C GLU A 470 12.31 18.08 -0.28
N THR A 471 12.54 19.26 -0.81
CA THR A 471 12.50 20.52 -0.05
C THR A 471 11.17 21.26 -0.18
N TYR A 472 10.29 20.79 -1.08
CA TYR A 472 9.00 21.45 -1.38
C TYR A 472 9.17 22.95 -1.67
N GLN A 473 10.14 23.29 -2.49
CA GLN A 473 10.45 24.68 -2.83
C GLN A 473 9.22 25.36 -3.45
N GLY A 474 8.85 26.52 -2.92
CA GLY A 474 7.70 27.30 -3.38
C GLY A 474 6.34 26.84 -2.85
N LEU A 475 6.26 25.72 -2.12
CA LEU A 475 5.02 25.32 -1.44
C LEU A 475 4.82 26.15 -0.17
N ALA A 476 3.77 26.98 -0.15
CA ALA A 476 3.38 27.76 1.02
C ALA A 476 2.38 26.98 1.87
N ILE A 477 2.68 26.82 3.15
CA ILE A 477 1.83 26.20 4.17
C ILE A 477 1.58 27.18 5.29
N THR A 478 0.32 27.28 5.75
CA THR A 478 -0.10 28.21 6.83
C THR A 478 -0.90 27.48 7.89
N SER A 479 -0.93 28.02 9.11
CA SER A 479 -1.70 27.44 10.22
C SER A 479 -3.20 27.80 10.22
N GLY A 480 -3.65 28.70 9.33
CA GLY A 480 -5.01 29.24 9.39
C GLY A 480 -6.04 28.59 8.48
N ASN A 481 -5.63 27.81 7.47
CA ASN A 481 -6.56 27.25 6.50
C ASN A 481 -6.06 25.90 5.96
N PRO A 482 -6.48 24.77 6.54
CA PRO A 482 -6.03 23.46 6.09
C PRO A 482 -6.50 23.08 4.69
N ILE A 483 -7.67 23.57 4.22
CA ILE A 483 -8.11 23.36 2.82
C ILE A 483 -7.15 24.07 1.87
N ALA A 484 -6.78 25.32 2.14
CA ALA A 484 -5.81 26.02 1.31
C ALA A 484 -4.45 25.32 1.26
N ASN A 485 -3.98 24.75 2.38
CA ASN A 485 -2.75 23.95 2.43
C ASN A 485 -2.84 22.72 1.51
N ARG A 486 -3.95 22.00 1.52
CA ARG A 486 -4.18 20.86 0.63
C ARG A 486 -4.20 21.25 -0.83
N MET A 487 -4.86 22.36 -1.17
CA MET A 487 -4.91 22.88 -2.54
C MET A 487 -3.53 23.36 -3.03
N ALA A 488 -2.77 24.03 -2.16
CA ALA A 488 -1.39 24.43 -2.45
C ALA A 488 -0.49 23.21 -2.71
N SER A 489 -0.62 22.17 -1.87
CA SER A 489 0.11 20.90 -2.04
C SER A 489 -0.30 20.17 -3.32
N ALA A 490 -1.59 20.09 -3.65
CA ALA A 490 -2.06 19.49 -4.89
C ALA A 490 -1.48 20.19 -6.14
N LYS A 491 -1.48 21.54 -6.11
CA LYS A 491 -0.89 22.35 -7.20
C LYS A 491 0.62 22.13 -7.31
N TRP A 492 1.32 22.12 -6.20
CA TRP A 492 2.77 21.90 -6.17
C TRP A 492 3.12 20.52 -6.73
N ARG A 493 2.45 19.47 -6.26
CA ARG A 493 2.67 18.09 -6.71
C ARG A 493 2.36 17.88 -8.18
N GLN A 494 1.30 18.48 -8.69
CA GLN A 494 1.00 18.41 -10.12
C GLN A 494 2.13 19.07 -10.94
N ALA A 495 2.58 20.25 -10.54
CA ALA A 495 3.68 20.95 -11.22
C ALA A 495 4.97 20.14 -11.18
N ASP A 496 5.35 19.58 -10.01
CA ASP A 496 6.51 18.73 -9.83
C ASP A 496 6.43 17.47 -10.72
N ASN A 497 5.27 16.78 -10.70
CA ASN A 497 5.08 15.57 -11.51
C ASN A 497 5.18 15.85 -13.01
N ILE A 498 4.58 16.93 -13.50
CA ILE A 498 4.65 17.32 -14.91
C ILE A 498 6.06 17.77 -15.33
N ALA A 499 6.80 18.39 -14.42
CA ALA A 499 8.17 18.83 -14.69
C ALA A 499 9.13 17.66 -15.01
N LYS A 500 8.79 16.43 -14.67
CA LYS A 500 9.56 15.23 -15.00
C LYS A 500 9.56 14.89 -16.50
N LEU A 501 8.55 15.30 -17.25
CA LEU A 501 8.48 15.05 -18.69
C LEU A 501 9.69 15.66 -19.41
N GLY A 502 10.38 14.81 -20.20
CA GLY A 502 11.58 15.21 -20.93
C GLY A 502 12.86 15.29 -20.06
N GLN A 503 12.78 15.00 -18.76
CA GLN A 503 13.93 14.92 -17.88
C GLN A 503 14.49 13.49 -17.84
N PRO A 504 15.78 13.32 -17.52
CA PRO A 504 16.35 12.01 -17.16
C PRO A 504 15.62 11.41 -15.95
N ILE A 505 15.58 10.08 -15.87
CA ILE A 505 14.99 9.39 -14.72
C ILE A 505 15.76 9.69 -13.44
N ASP A 506 15.07 10.26 -12.45
CA ASP A 506 15.63 10.41 -11.10
C ASP A 506 15.56 9.06 -10.36
N ARG A 507 16.71 8.40 -10.28
CA ARG A 507 16.84 7.14 -9.53
C ARG A 507 17.02 7.36 -8.03
N THR A 508 17.15 8.59 -7.55
CA THR A 508 17.26 8.90 -6.12
C THR A 508 15.89 9.09 -5.45
N GLU A 509 14.83 9.25 -6.23
CA GLU A 509 13.46 9.41 -5.74
C GLU A 509 12.91 8.11 -5.16
N TRP A 510 12.31 8.20 -3.97
CA TRP A 510 11.66 7.08 -3.28
C TRP A 510 10.14 7.22 -3.27
N GLY A 511 9.44 6.07 -3.26
CA GLY A 511 7.98 6.02 -3.14
C GLY A 511 7.46 6.03 -1.70
N MET A 512 8.36 5.92 -0.70
CA MET A 512 8.02 5.92 0.72
C MET A 512 8.86 6.93 1.49
N LEU A 513 8.27 7.45 2.57
CA LEU A 513 8.94 8.38 3.49
C LEU A 513 9.91 7.63 4.40
N PRO A 514 10.96 8.29 4.92
CA PRO A 514 11.93 7.66 5.82
C PRO A 514 11.32 7.02 7.08
N GLN A 515 10.27 7.62 7.63
CA GLN A 515 9.57 7.14 8.82
C GLN A 515 8.51 6.08 8.53
N THR A 516 8.32 5.67 7.28
CA THR A 516 7.34 4.64 6.92
C THR A 516 7.77 3.26 7.40
N VAL A 517 6.90 2.54 8.09
CA VAL A 517 7.10 1.15 8.48
C VAL A 517 6.60 0.24 7.37
N ASN A 518 7.39 0.12 6.35
CA ASN A 518 7.17 -0.78 5.20
C ASN A 518 8.44 -0.86 4.34
N ALA A 519 8.38 -1.67 3.25
CA ALA A 519 9.40 -1.78 2.22
C ALA A 519 8.72 -1.90 0.85
N TYR A 520 9.45 -1.82 -0.25
CA TYR A 520 8.91 -2.07 -1.58
C TYR A 520 9.96 -2.41 -2.61
N TYR A 521 9.54 -3.13 -3.66
CA TYR A 521 10.24 -3.30 -4.93
C TYR A 521 9.64 -2.43 -6.03
N ASN A 522 10.48 -1.78 -6.84
CA ASN A 522 10.07 -1.01 -8.02
C ASN A 522 10.58 -1.70 -9.29
N SER A 523 9.68 -2.25 -10.09
CA SER A 523 10.03 -3.04 -11.27
C SER A 523 10.61 -2.21 -12.43
N THR A 524 10.27 -0.94 -12.58
CA THR A 524 10.77 -0.07 -13.66
C THR A 524 12.17 0.48 -13.39
N LYS A 525 12.54 0.58 -12.12
CA LYS A 525 13.88 0.99 -11.68
C LYS A 525 14.73 -0.20 -11.22
N ASN A 526 14.14 -1.39 -11.08
CA ASN A 526 14.75 -2.61 -10.51
C ASN A 526 15.42 -2.32 -9.15
N GLU A 527 14.69 -1.68 -8.24
CA GLU A 527 15.16 -1.25 -6.92
C GLU A 527 14.35 -1.85 -5.78
N ILE A 528 15.00 -2.13 -4.67
CA ILE A 528 14.39 -2.53 -3.39
C ILE A 528 14.67 -1.45 -2.35
N VAL A 529 13.64 -1.04 -1.60
CA VAL A 529 13.71 0.12 -0.72
C VAL A 529 13.24 -0.23 0.68
N PHE A 530 14.07 0.08 1.68
CA PHE A 530 13.83 -0.16 3.10
C PHE A 530 13.96 1.15 3.88
N PRO A 531 12.85 1.86 4.14
CA PRO A 531 12.84 3.08 4.94
C PRO A 531 13.36 2.86 6.36
N ALA A 532 13.89 3.90 7.00
CA ALA A 532 14.41 3.85 8.36
C ALA A 532 13.37 3.34 9.38
N GLY A 533 12.09 3.66 9.17
CA GLY A 533 10.98 3.30 10.05
C GLY A 533 10.84 1.80 10.30
N ILE A 534 11.08 0.92 9.29
CA ILE A 534 10.98 -0.52 9.47
C ILE A 534 12.23 -1.15 10.12
N LEU A 535 13.36 -0.43 10.14
CA LEU A 535 14.65 -0.95 10.62
C LEU A 535 14.78 -0.88 12.14
N GLN A 536 13.74 -1.35 12.82
CA GLN A 536 13.60 -1.40 14.29
C GLN A 536 12.92 -2.72 14.70
N ARG A 537 12.95 -3.06 16.00
CA ARG A 537 12.20 -4.23 16.52
C ARG A 537 10.70 -4.10 16.21
N PRO A 538 10.02 -5.19 15.82
CA PRO A 538 10.45 -6.59 15.81
C PRO A 538 11.26 -7.02 14.58
N PHE A 539 11.42 -6.16 13.56
CA PHE A 539 12.03 -6.52 12.27
C PHE A 539 13.55 -6.62 12.37
N PHE A 540 14.17 -5.61 13.00
CA PHE A 540 15.62 -5.49 13.06
C PHE A 540 16.11 -4.90 14.38
N ALA A 541 17.21 -5.42 14.90
CA ALA A 541 18.07 -4.72 15.87
C ALA A 541 19.46 -5.34 15.85
N LEU A 542 20.50 -4.52 16.08
CA LEU A 542 21.89 -4.98 16.20
C LEU A 542 22.09 -5.96 17.36
N THR A 543 21.25 -5.87 18.37
CA THR A 543 21.29 -6.71 19.59
C THR A 543 20.45 -7.99 19.50
N ASN A 544 19.71 -8.20 18.41
CA ASN A 544 18.97 -9.45 18.19
C ASN A 544 19.93 -10.61 17.89
N ASP A 545 19.48 -11.84 18.20
CA ASP A 545 20.11 -13.05 17.68
C ASP A 545 20.11 -13.03 16.14
N ILE A 546 21.18 -13.55 15.54
CA ILE A 546 21.32 -13.54 14.08
C ILE A 546 20.17 -14.24 13.38
N ALA A 547 19.67 -15.37 13.91
CA ALA A 547 18.54 -16.09 13.34
C ALA A 547 17.27 -15.23 13.33
N VAL A 548 17.08 -14.38 14.35
CA VAL A 548 15.94 -13.47 14.44
C VAL A 548 16.00 -12.39 13.35
N ASN A 549 17.14 -11.72 13.17
CA ASN A 549 17.28 -10.73 12.11
C ASN A 549 17.07 -11.32 10.71
N TYR A 550 17.58 -12.54 10.45
CA TYR A 550 17.35 -13.20 9.16
C TYR A 550 15.91 -13.69 9.00
N GLY A 551 15.25 -14.21 10.06
CA GLY A 551 13.86 -14.64 10.01
C GLY A 551 12.87 -13.48 9.88
N ALA A 552 13.18 -12.32 10.47
CA ALA A 552 12.35 -11.12 10.46
C ALA A 552 12.66 -10.23 9.23
N ILE A 553 13.58 -9.26 9.40
CA ILE A 553 13.89 -8.33 8.29
C ILE A 553 14.52 -9.05 7.09
N GLY A 554 15.27 -10.13 7.30
CA GLY A 554 15.80 -10.94 6.20
C GLY A 554 14.68 -11.56 5.37
N GLY A 555 13.62 -12.06 6.00
CA GLY A 555 12.41 -12.52 5.31
C GLY A 555 11.75 -11.42 4.48
N VAL A 556 11.67 -10.19 5.02
CA VAL A 556 11.14 -9.02 4.28
C VAL A 556 12.05 -8.63 3.11
N ILE A 557 13.38 -8.61 3.30
CA ILE A 557 14.32 -8.34 2.22
C ILE A 557 14.17 -9.38 1.10
N GLY A 558 14.07 -10.65 1.47
CA GLY A 558 13.84 -11.73 0.53
C GLY A 558 12.52 -11.58 -0.23
N HIS A 559 11.46 -11.15 0.46
CA HIS A 559 10.16 -10.84 -0.12
C HIS A 559 10.27 -9.74 -1.18
N GLU A 560 10.94 -8.61 -0.89
CA GLU A 560 11.11 -7.51 -1.84
C GLU A 560 11.99 -7.93 -3.05
N ILE A 561 13.04 -8.70 -2.82
CA ILE A 561 13.81 -9.30 -3.93
C ILE A 561 12.92 -10.25 -4.73
N GLY A 562 12.08 -11.03 -4.08
CA GLY A 562 11.12 -11.95 -4.66
C GLY A 562 10.13 -11.26 -5.60
N HIS A 563 9.71 -10.03 -5.31
CA HIS A 563 8.88 -9.23 -6.20
C HIS A 563 9.53 -8.93 -7.55
N GLY A 564 10.85 -8.96 -7.65
CA GLY A 564 11.53 -8.91 -8.95
C GLY A 564 11.26 -10.13 -9.82
N PHE A 565 10.81 -11.23 -9.22
CA PHE A 565 10.65 -12.56 -9.83
C PHE A 565 9.27 -13.16 -9.60
N ASP A 566 8.30 -12.39 -9.10
CA ASP A 566 6.91 -12.82 -8.94
C ASP A 566 6.14 -12.85 -10.28
N ASP A 567 4.82 -13.09 -10.23
CA ASP A 567 3.94 -13.18 -11.40
C ASP A 567 3.92 -11.91 -12.25
N GLN A 568 4.24 -10.74 -11.69
CA GLN A 568 4.26 -9.45 -12.38
C GLN A 568 5.67 -8.88 -12.54
N GLY A 569 6.52 -8.98 -11.52
CA GLY A 569 7.91 -8.51 -11.60
C GLY A 569 8.75 -9.31 -12.58
N SER A 570 8.50 -10.60 -12.71
CA SER A 570 9.12 -11.48 -13.70
C SER A 570 8.91 -11.04 -15.15
N LYS A 571 7.98 -10.12 -15.41
CA LYS A 571 7.73 -9.53 -16.74
C LYS A 571 8.66 -8.35 -17.07
N SER A 572 9.46 -7.86 -16.13
CA SER A 572 10.51 -6.85 -16.38
C SER A 572 11.87 -7.50 -16.39
N ASP A 573 12.73 -7.05 -17.31
CA ASP A 573 14.12 -7.48 -17.42
C ASP A 573 15.08 -6.76 -16.44
N ALA A 574 16.37 -6.98 -16.60
CA ALA A 574 17.43 -6.38 -15.80
C ALA A 574 17.50 -4.83 -15.89
N THR A 575 16.95 -4.23 -16.93
CA THR A 575 16.89 -2.76 -17.10
C THR A 575 15.62 -2.16 -16.50
N GLY A 576 14.66 -3.00 -16.09
CA GLY A 576 13.32 -2.61 -15.66
C GLY A 576 12.29 -2.58 -16.79
N ALA A 577 12.70 -2.89 -18.04
CA ALA A 577 11.81 -2.87 -19.19
C ALA A 577 10.80 -4.03 -19.16
N LEU A 578 9.52 -3.70 -19.32
CA LEU A 578 8.44 -4.68 -19.47
C LEU A 578 8.59 -5.39 -20.81
N ARG A 579 9.18 -6.58 -20.81
CA ARG A 579 9.35 -7.46 -21.96
C ARG A 579 9.48 -8.91 -21.53
N ASN A 580 9.10 -9.82 -22.43
CA ASN A 580 9.38 -11.24 -22.21
C ASN A 580 10.90 -11.52 -22.35
N TRP A 581 11.49 -12.14 -21.34
CA TRP A 581 12.88 -12.62 -21.31
C TRP A 581 12.99 -14.12 -20.99
N TRP A 582 11.85 -14.79 -20.96
CA TRP A 582 11.70 -16.21 -20.67
C TRP A 582 11.67 -17.03 -21.96
N THR A 583 12.12 -18.28 -21.90
CA THR A 583 11.67 -19.25 -22.89
C THR A 583 10.21 -19.64 -22.63
N ASP A 584 9.48 -20.05 -23.66
CA ASP A 584 8.08 -20.45 -23.51
C ASP A 584 7.91 -21.64 -22.54
N ALA A 585 8.87 -22.58 -22.55
CA ALA A 585 8.88 -23.74 -21.68
C ALA A 585 9.08 -23.34 -20.20
N ASP A 586 10.03 -22.46 -19.92
CA ASP A 586 10.31 -21.96 -18.55
C ASP A 586 9.16 -21.10 -18.03
N ARG A 587 8.58 -20.28 -18.90
CA ARG A 587 7.38 -19.49 -18.54
C ARG A 587 6.20 -20.38 -18.17
N ALA A 588 5.93 -21.41 -18.95
CA ALA A 588 4.87 -22.36 -18.66
C ALA A 588 5.10 -23.13 -17.34
N ALA A 589 6.37 -23.51 -17.07
CA ALA A 589 6.72 -24.16 -15.80
C ALA A 589 6.52 -23.20 -14.58
N PHE A 590 6.92 -21.95 -14.72
CA PHE A 590 6.67 -20.93 -13.69
C PHE A 590 5.19 -20.72 -13.44
N ASP A 591 4.39 -20.58 -14.49
CA ASP A 591 2.94 -20.38 -14.40
C ASP A 591 2.25 -21.57 -13.71
N ALA A 592 2.70 -22.80 -14.00
CA ALA A 592 2.18 -24.02 -13.35
C ALA A 592 2.48 -24.04 -11.83
N LEU A 593 3.66 -23.59 -11.41
CA LEU A 593 4.00 -23.44 -10.00
C LEU A 593 3.15 -22.34 -9.33
N GLY A 594 2.95 -21.21 -10.03
CA GLY A 594 2.04 -20.15 -9.60
C GLY A 594 0.62 -20.65 -9.42
N ASP A 595 0.08 -21.43 -10.37
CA ASP A 595 -1.27 -22.03 -10.28
C ASP A 595 -1.39 -22.99 -9.10
N ALA A 596 -0.36 -23.77 -8.81
CA ALA A 596 -0.34 -24.63 -7.64
C ALA A 596 -0.40 -23.81 -6.33
N LEU A 597 0.31 -22.69 -6.27
CA LEU A 597 0.25 -21.77 -5.10
C LEU A 597 -1.12 -21.09 -4.99
N VAL A 598 -1.72 -20.65 -6.09
CA VAL A 598 -3.10 -20.13 -6.14
C VAL A 598 -4.07 -21.15 -5.55
N ALA A 599 -3.95 -22.42 -5.93
CA ALA A 599 -4.84 -23.49 -5.43
C ALA A 599 -4.66 -23.70 -3.91
N GLN A 600 -3.42 -23.60 -3.37
CA GLN A 600 -3.19 -23.67 -1.93
C GLN A 600 -3.90 -22.52 -1.19
N TYR A 601 -3.79 -21.29 -1.68
CA TYR A 601 -4.34 -20.11 -1.00
C TYR A 601 -5.87 -20.00 -1.17
N ASN A 602 -6.43 -20.41 -2.30
CA ASN A 602 -7.88 -20.50 -2.48
C ASN A 602 -8.56 -21.48 -1.49
N ALA A 603 -7.81 -22.41 -0.91
CA ALA A 603 -8.32 -23.33 0.10
C ALA A 603 -8.38 -22.73 1.52
N PHE A 604 -7.85 -21.53 1.74
CA PHE A 604 -7.99 -20.82 3.01
C PHE A 604 -9.28 -20.01 3.03
N CYS A 605 -10.25 -20.44 3.80
CA CYS A 605 -11.59 -19.86 3.84
C CYS A 605 -11.97 -19.47 5.29
N PRO A 606 -11.48 -18.31 5.78
CA PRO A 606 -11.57 -17.95 7.20
C PRO A 606 -12.94 -17.47 7.66
N LEU A 607 -13.84 -17.11 6.76
CA LEU A 607 -15.11 -16.48 7.11
C LEU A 607 -16.31 -17.29 6.57
N ASP A 608 -17.50 -16.96 7.11
CA ASP A 608 -18.78 -17.50 6.68
C ASP A 608 -18.81 -19.06 6.64
N GLU A 609 -18.28 -19.67 7.73
CA GLU A 609 -18.23 -21.14 7.87
C GLU A 609 -17.51 -21.82 6.68
N GLY A 610 -16.44 -21.17 6.17
CA GLY A 610 -15.65 -21.68 5.06
C GLY A 610 -16.16 -21.29 3.68
N GLN A 611 -17.08 -20.34 3.55
CA GLN A 611 -17.63 -19.90 2.25
C GLN A 611 -16.89 -18.68 1.67
N THR A 612 -16.29 -17.84 2.53
CA THR A 612 -15.50 -16.68 2.09
C THR A 612 -14.01 -16.97 2.20
N CYS A 613 -13.37 -17.09 1.04
CA CYS A 613 -12.00 -17.55 0.91
C CYS A 613 -11.03 -16.43 0.46
N VAL A 614 -9.76 -16.69 0.63
CA VAL A 614 -8.67 -15.88 0.04
C VAL A 614 -8.75 -15.98 -1.49
N ASN A 615 -8.57 -14.86 -2.18
CA ASN A 615 -8.41 -14.85 -3.64
C ASN A 615 -6.93 -15.09 -3.98
N GLY A 616 -6.56 -16.37 -4.15
CA GLY A 616 -5.16 -16.74 -4.41
C GLY A 616 -4.60 -16.15 -5.70
N ARG A 617 -5.43 -15.78 -6.68
CA ARG A 617 -4.96 -15.09 -7.89
C ARG A 617 -4.64 -13.62 -7.63
N LEU A 618 -5.44 -12.94 -6.81
CA LEU A 618 -5.16 -11.57 -6.37
C LEU A 618 -3.87 -11.50 -5.54
N THR A 619 -3.67 -12.50 -4.67
CA THR A 619 -2.56 -12.53 -3.71
C THR A 619 -1.31 -13.28 -4.22
N LEU A 620 -1.29 -13.74 -5.48
CA LEU A 620 -0.24 -14.61 -6.00
C LEU A 620 1.17 -13.99 -5.89
N GLY A 621 1.34 -12.74 -6.29
CA GLY A 621 2.65 -12.07 -6.26
C GLY A 621 3.20 -11.98 -4.83
N GLU A 622 2.35 -11.58 -3.90
CA GLU A 622 2.69 -11.49 -2.48
C GLU A 622 3.06 -12.88 -1.90
N ASN A 623 2.30 -13.90 -2.26
CA ASN A 623 2.57 -15.27 -1.80
C ASN A 623 3.86 -15.84 -2.40
N ILE A 624 4.20 -15.51 -3.66
CA ILE A 624 5.49 -15.86 -4.27
C ILE A 624 6.62 -15.13 -3.53
N GLY A 625 6.44 -13.83 -3.26
CA GLY A 625 7.39 -13.02 -2.49
C GLY A 625 7.67 -13.62 -1.11
N ASP A 626 6.63 -14.03 -0.39
CA ASP A 626 6.75 -14.62 0.95
C ASP A 626 7.45 -15.99 0.93
N VAL A 627 6.97 -16.93 0.10
CA VAL A 627 7.52 -18.30 0.04
C VAL A 627 8.98 -18.27 -0.43
N GLY A 628 9.25 -17.57 -1.53
CA GLY A 628 10.60 -17.41 -2.07
C GLY A 628 11.50 -16.60 -1.14
N GLY A 629 10.97 -15.52 -0.57
CA GLY A 629 11.68 -14.62 0.32
C GLY A 629 12.14 -15.30 1.61
N LEU A 630 11.27 -16.07 2.26
CA LEU A 630 11.63 -16.81 3.48
C LEU A 630 12.64 -17.93 3.17
N SER A 631 12.51 -18.61 2.02
CA SER A 631 13.48 -19.60 1.54
C SER A 631 14.87 -18.97 1.34
N MET A 632 14.93 -17.83 0.63
CA MET A 632 16.17 -17.06 0.44
C MET A 632 16.78 -16.62 1.79
N ALA A 633 15.95 -16.11 2.70
CA ALA A 633 16.40 -15.64 4.01
C ALA A 633 16.98 -16.78 4.86
N TYR A 634 16.38 -17.97 4.81
CA TYR A 634 16.92 -19.14 5.50
C TYR A 634 18.27 -19.56 4.92
N ARG A 635 18.39 -19.64 3.60
CA ARG A 635 19.69 -19.94 2.94
C ARG A 635 20.75 -18.89 3.30
N ALA A 636 20.39 -17.59 3.28
CA ALA A 636 21.29 -16.51 3.67
C ALA A 636 21.72 -16.61 5.14
N TYR A 637 20.81 -16.97 6.04
CA TYR A 637 21.11 -17.26 7.43
C TYR A 637 22.15 -18.40 7.56
N LYS A 638 21.96 -19.49 6.81
CA LYS A 638 22.91 -20.61 6.84
C LYS A 638 24.28 -20.21 6.25
N LEU A 639 24.32 -19.36 5.22
CA LEU A 639 25.58 -18.81 4.70
C LEU A 639 26.28 -17.92 5.74
N ALA A 640 25.56 -17.02 6.39
CA ALA A 640 26.09 -16.11 7.39
C ALA A 640 26.61 -16.82 8.67
N THR A 641 26.08 -18.00 8.96
CA THR A 641 26.44 -18.80 10.14
C THR A 641 27.39 -19.97 9.80
N LYS A 642 27.77 -20.13 8.54
CA LYS A 642 28.65 -21.23 8.10
C LYS A 642 29.98 -21.23 8.88
N GLY A 643 30.27 -22.33 9.55
CA GLY A 643 31.47 -22.49 10.37
C GLY A 643 31.43 -21.77 11.74
N LYS A 644 30.31 -21.15 12.07
CA LYS A 644 30.08 -20.55 13.41
C LYS A 644 29.25 -21.51 14.28
N ASP A 645 29.48 -21.48 15.59
CA ASP A 645 28.59 -22.14 16.53
C ASP A 645 27.32 -21.30 16.69
N VAL A 646 26.16 -21.93 16.49
CA VAL A 646 24.84 -21.32 16.71
C VAL A 646 24.23 -21.98 17.95
N PRO A 647 24.28 -21.32 19.09
CA PRO A 647 23.85 -21.94 20.34
C PRO A 647 22.34 -22.21 20.38
N VAL A 648 21.95 -23.21 21.17
CA VAL A 648 20.56 -23.36 21.63
C VAL A 648 20.32 -22.32 22.73
N ILE A 649 19.30 -21.47 22.55
CA ILE A 649 18.92 -20.43 23.51
C ILE A 649 17.48 -20.69 23.96
N ASP A 650 17.23 -20.69 25.26
CA ASP A 650 15.91 -20.97 25.85
C ASP A 650 15.28 -22.29 25.34
N GLY A 651 16.13 -23.29 25.04
CA GLY A 651 15.71 -24.60 24.52
C GLY A 651 15.36 -24.58 23.00
N LEU A 652 15.54 -23.47 22.30
CA LEU A 652 15.25 -23.30 20.88
C LEU A 652 16.54 -23.32 20.05
N THR A 653 16.56 -24.11 18.99
CA THR A 653 17.64 -24.08 17.98
C THR A 653 17.63 -22.79 17.19
N GLY A 654 18.72 -22.46 16.51
CA GLY A 654 18.76 -21.29 15.60
C GLY A 654 17.69 -21.34 14.52
N ASP A 655 17.43 -22.53 13.96
CA ASP A 655 16.41 -22.71 12.92
C ASP A 655 15.01 -22.48 13.49
N GLN A 656 14.71 -22.95 14.70
CA GLN A 656 13.44 -22.64 15.35
C GLN A 656 13.27 -21.14 15.63
N ARG A 657 14.33 -20.45 16.09
CA ARG A 657 14.30 -19.00 16.33
C ARG A 657 14.10 -18.21 15.03
N PHE A 658 14.65 -18.69 13.91
CA PHE A 658 14.44 -18.10 12.59
C PHE A 658 12.95 -18.10 12.20
N PHE A 659 12.29 -19.26 12.25
CA PHE A 659 10.88 -19.36 11.88
C PHE A 659 9.94 -18.65 12.88
N LEU A 660 10.27 -18.66 14.17
CA LEU A 660 9.52 -17.90 15.18
C LEU A 660 9.60 -16.39 14.93
N ALA A 661 10.76 -15.88 14.50
CA ALA A 661 10.92 -14.48 14.13
C ALA A 661 10.03 -14.09 12.93
N TRP A 662 9.95 -14.95 11.91
CA TRP A 662 9.00 -14.77 10.79
C TRP A 662 7.56 -14.72 11.28
N ALA A 663 7.14 -15.67 12.12
CA ALA A 663 5.78 -15.66 12.66
C ALA A 663 5.50 -14.40 13.51
N GLN A 664 6.50 -13.90 14.25
CA GLN A 664 6.37 -12.71 15.10
C GLN A 664 6.07 -11.43 14.28
N VAL A 665 6.73 -11.24 13.14
CA VAL A 665 6.51 -10.02 12.31
C VAL A 665 5.15 -10.02 11.65
N TRP A 666 4.49 -11.16 11.50
CA TRP A 666 3.12 -11.28 11.00
C TRP A 666 2.07 -11.39 12.11
N ARG A 667 2.46 -11.30 13.38
CA ARG A 667 1.52 -11.27 14.51
C ARG A 667 0.47 -10.19 14.31
N SER A 668 -0.82 -10.58 14.31
CA SER A 668 -1.91 -9.63 14.05
C SER A 668 -3.25 -10.14 14.57
N THR A 669 -4.13 -9.21 14.92
CA THR A 669 -5.56 -9.42 15.14
C THR A 669 -6.34 -8.33 14.44
N GLN A 670 -7.56 -8.60 13.98
CA GLN A 670 -8.35 -7.63 13.20
C GLN A 670 -9.87 -7.85 13.37
N ARG A 671 -10.63 -6.80 13.07
CA ARG A 671 -12.10 -6.86 13.05
C ARG A 671 -12.59 -7.56 11.79
N GLU A 672 -13.70 -8.31 11.91
CA GLU A 672 -14.27 -9.05 10.78
C GLU A 672 -14.58 -8.14 9.57
N ALA A 673 -15.15 -6.96 9.78
CA ALA A 673 -15.44 -6.04 8.67
C ALA A 673 -14.16 -5.59 7.93
N ASN A 674 -13.08 -5.32 8.67
CA ASN A 674 -11.77 -5.03 8.06
C ASN A 674 -11.22 -6.25 7.31
N TYR A 675 -11.35 -7.44 7.87
CA TYR A 675 -10.93 -8.69 7.27
C TYR A 675 -11.62 -8.92 5.90
N ARG A 676 -12.94 -8.75 5.86
CA ARG A 676 -13.74 -8.81 4.62
C ARG A 676 -13.30 -7.78 3.57
N THR A 677 -13.06 -6.54 4.03
CA THR A 677 -12.55 -5.48 3.14
C THR A 677 -11.22 -5.89 2.52
N ARG A 678 -10.30 -6.42 3.32
CA ARG A 678 -8.98 -6.85 2.85
C ARG A 678 -9.06 -8.04 1.89
N LEU A 679 -9.88 -9.04 2.15
CA LEU A 679 -10.06 -10.18 1.23
C LEU A 679 -10.51 -9.74 -0.18
N ARG A 680 -11.19 -8.59 -0.31
CA ARG A 680 -11.62 -8.02 -1.59
C ARG A 680 -10.60 -7.09 -2.23
N THR A 681 -9.84 -6.34 -1.42
CA THR A 681 -9.10 -5.17 -1.89
C THR A 681 -7.59 -5.25 -1.72
N ASP A 682 -7.08 -6.14 -0.84
CA ASP A 682 -5.67 -6.27 -0.52
C ASP A 682 -5.03 -7.37 -1.38
N SER A 683 -3.89 -7.06 -1.99
CA SER A 683 -3.08 -8.06 -2.70
C SER A 683 -2.33 -8.99 -1.76
N HIS A 684 -2.25 -8.66 -0.47
CA HIS A 684 -1.65 -9.51 0.55
C HIS A 684 -2.66 -10.49 1.13
N SER A 685 -2.22 -11.72 1.31
CA SER A 685 -2.97 -12.70 2.10
C SER A 685 -3.07 -12.24 3.57
N PRO A 686 -4.12 -12.63 4.32
CA PRO A 686 -4.18 -12.39 5.76
C PRO A 686 -2.93 -12.92 6.48
N GLU A 687 -2.50 -12.23 7.54
CA GLU A 687 -1.23 -12.45 8.21
C GLU A 687 -1.02 -13.89 8.69
N GLU A 688 -2.08 -14.55 9.15
CA GLU A 688 -2.04 -15.96 9.54
C GLU A 688 -1.64 -16.90 8.39
N TYR A 689 -2.01 -16.56 7.14
CA TYR A 689 -1.65 -17.32 5.95
C TYR A 689 -0.31 -16.89 5.37
N ARG A 690 0.19 -15.69 5.69
CA ARG A 690 1.58 -15.30 5.46
C ARG A 690 2.55 -16.07 6.37
N VAL A 691 2.06 -16.62 7.48
CA VAL A 691 2.79 -17.58 8.33
C VAL A 691 2.53 -19.01 7.87
N ASN A 692 1.32 -19.51 8.08
CA ASN A 692 0.98 -20.92 7.89
C ASN A 692 1.06 -21.37 6.42
N GLY A 693 0.61 -20.54 5.48
CA GLY A 693 0.67 -20.83 4.04
C GLY A 693 2.11 -20.87 3.51
N VAL A 694 3.01 -20.08 4.10
CA VAL A 694 4.41 -20.00 3.71
C VAL A 694 5.22 -21.17 4.25
N VAL A 695 5.27 -21.34 5.58
CA VAL A 695 6.17 -22.33 6.21
C VAL A 695 5.88 -23.76 5.78
N ARG A 696 4.62 -24.10 5.46
CA ARG A 696 4.24 -25.44 4.97
C ARG A 696 4.83 -25.80 3.60
N ASN A 697 5.47 -24.85 2.90
CA ASN A 697 6.18 -25.09 1.65
C ASN A 697 7.70 -25.26 1.83
N LEU A 698 8.26 -25.04 3.05
CA LEU A 698 9.68 -25.11 3.34
C LEU A 698 10.03 -26.40 4.11
N ASP A 699 10.87 -27.26 3.56
CA ASP A 699 11.29 -28.53 4.19
C ASP A 699 12.00 -28.26 5.52
N GLU A 700 12.76 -27.19 5.61
CA GLU A 700 13.53 -26.81 6.77
C GLU A 700 12.64 -26.50 7.99
N TRP A 701 11.42 -26.05 7.77
CA TRP A 701 10.46 -25.86 8.85
C TRP A 701 9.94 -27.21 9.39
N TYR A 702 9.73 -28.21 8.49
CA TYR A 702 9.36 -29.56 8.92
C TYR A 702 10.46 -30.20 9.80
N GLU A 703 11.73 -30.01 9.41
CA GLU A 703 12.87 -30.50 10.16
C GLU A 703 13.00 -29.78 11.52
N ALA A 704 12.89 -28.44 11.54
CA ALA A 704 13.04 -27.64 12.76
C ALA A 704 12.00 -27.97 13.84
N PHE A 705 10.75 -28.28 13.43
CA PHE A 705 9.64 -28.50 14.34
C PHE A 705 9.14 -29.95 14.39
N GLY A 706 9.76 -30.86 13.64
CA GLY A 706 9.41 -32.28 13.64
C GLY A 706 8.00 -32.58 13.07
N VAL A 707 7.55 -31.75 12.12
CA VAL A 707 6.22 -31.87 11.48
C VAL A 707 6.19 -33.07 10.56
N LYS A 708 5.12 -33.85 10.62
CA LYS A 708 5.01 -35.15 9.96
C LYS A 708 3.61 -35.41 9.42
N PRO A 709 3.45 -36.46 8.57
CA PRO A 709 2.13 -36.88 8.10
C PRO A 709 1.15 -37.09 9.26
N GLY A 710 -0.03 -36.48 9.17
CA GLY A 710 -1.06 -36.48 10.22
C GLY A 710 -1.19 -35.17 10.98
N ASP A 711 -0.19 -34.28 10.95
CA ASP A 711 -0.32 -32.92 11.44
C ASP A 711 -1.14 -32.06 10.45
N ALA A 712 -1.94 -31.12 10.95
CA ALA A 712 -2.95 -30.41 10.13
C ALA A 712 -2.34 -29.58 9.01
N MET A 713 -1.15 -29.02 9.21
CA MET A 713 -0.45 -28.22 8.20
C MET A 713 0.43 -29.04 7.25
N TYR A 714 0.52 -30.37 7.45
CA TYR A 714 1.40 -31.19 6.63
C TYR A 714 1.02 -31.18 5.15
N LEU A 715 1.99 -30.81 4.31
CA LEU A 715 1.92 -31.01 2.85
C LEU A 715 2.92 -32.09 2.45
N PRO A 716 2.51 -33.10 1.64
CA PRO A 716 3.45 -34.01 1.02
C PRO A 716 4.50 -33.25 0.19
N PRO A 717 5.77 -33.70 0.11
CA PRO A 717 6.84 -33.00 -0.58
C PRO A 717 6.50 -32.58 -2.01
N GLU A 718 5.78 -33.44 -2.76
CA GLU A 718 5.37 -33.21 -4.15
C GLU A 718 4.29 -32.12 -4.29
N LYS A 719 3.67 -31.68 -3.19
CA LYS A 719 2.68 -30.58 -3.17
C LYS A 719 3.28 -29.26 -2.66
N ARG A 720 4.51 -29.28 -2.17
CA ARG A 720 5.22 -28.07 -1.71
C ARG A 720 5.66 -27.26 -2.91
N VAL A 721 5.28 -26.01 -2.96
CA VAL A 721 5.64 -25.11 -4.07
C VAL A 721 7.01 -24.49 -3.78
N ARG A 722 7.96 -24.73 -4.70
CA ARG A 722 9.30 -24.14 -4.66
C ARG A 722 9.57 -23.44 -5.99
N ILE A 723 9.53 -22.12 -5.95
CA ILE A 723 9.76 -21.31 -7.16
C ILE A 723 11.22 -20.87 -7.19
N TRP A 724 11.75 -20.30 -6.11
CA TRP A 724 13.11 -19.75 -5.96
C TRP A 724 13.92 -20.39 -4.85
#